data_4f41b83e47a1a8cc7e545db13d0ebcce
#
_entry.id   4f41b83e47a1a8cc7e545db13d0ebcce
#
_cell.length_a   1.000
_cell.length_b   1.000
_cell.length_c   1.000
_cell.angle_alpha   90.00
_cell.angle_beta   90.00
_cell.angle_gamma   90.00
#
_symmetry.space_group_name_H-M   'P 1'
#
loop_
_entity.id
_entity.type
_entity.pdbx_description
1 polymer ?
#
loop_
_entity_poly.entity_id
_entity_poly.type
_entity_poly.pdbx_seq_one_letter_code
_entity_poly.pdbx_strand_id
1 'polypeptide(L)'
;MASIPAPVSLPSPVTWWHDPKTRARLIAAAVLATMYVAGLTYGSWTRVCAGEHCPSISRLVGSGDKVQMQTSKVFAADGRLISELGLERRTVLPLSEIPVAVRQAFIATEDKRFYSHHGIDYVRILGAAKANLISFGYSQGFSTITMQLARNIFPDEISREKKLTRKLKEARVAVEIEHNFPKDTILQLYLNQIDLGAGAHGVEAAAQIYFGKSARQLNVAEAATLAALPKAPAFYNPRTHPERAVRRRNVVLSLMRDQGFLSPEDTELWKAYPLVLTTNRTNYGDVAPYFVEWLRATQLDARFGRDLYEGGLRIYTTLDLDMQEAAERALQTQLDAIEAGVYSNGKFPGRTTYREYIESSKATGEDHGLFTPYLQGALVALEANTGYIRAMIGGRDFDDSKYNRATQAIRQPGSTFKPFVYSAAVRAGHPVTEILDDSPLNPPVIQLDSTPWQPKDDDDTTLGMIPMREALYLSRNLATIKLGMSLGQETVIGEARRYGITTPLPAYPSIHIGARGVKPMEMIAAYTAFATLGTRAEPIGILRVEDRQGNILWKSDPRREEVMDPEHTWLMVDMMKDVIRRGTAFSAVWKAGFTVPAAGKTGTTDDYTDAWFIGYTPELVAGIWVGYDIQQRILEHNAGGGRIVAPAWTAFMRDVYDRRPQPPDWERPDSLITREVDWSNGYLATVFCPQDVRHWDWFYPGTEPTQSCPVHTAFGIGVSP
;
A
#
# COMPACT_ATOMS: atom_id res chain seq x y z
N MET A 1 21.46 -27.25 -84.35
CA MET A 1 22.59 -26.66 -83.56
C MET A 1 22.48 -25.18 -83.62
N ALA A 2 21.93 -24.58 -82.58
CA ALA A 2 21.78 -23.09 -82.44
C ALA A 2 22.95 -22.61 -81.63
N SER A 3 23.71 -21.67 -82.18
CA SER A 3 24.88 -21.02 -81.57
C SER A 3 24.46 -20.10 -80.43
N ILE A 4 25.03 -20.32 -79.23
CA ILE A 4 24.91 -19.49 -78.06
C ILE A 4 25.74 -18.21 -78.31
N PRO A 5 25.20 -16.99 -78.14
CA PRO A 5 26.00 -15.78 -78.24
C PRO A 5 26.94 -15.65 -77.04
N ALA A 6 28.17 -15.16 -77.31
CA ALA A 6 29.22 -14.95 -76.31
C ALA A 6 28.80 -13.93 -75.24
N PRO A 7 29.24 -14.04 -73.98
CA PRO A 7 28.91 -13.11 -72.92
C PRO A 7 29.55 -11.75 -73.19
N VAL A 8 28.74 -10.69 -73.15
CA VAL A 8 29.20 -9.29 -73.17
C VAL A 8 30.02 -9.03 -71.88
N SER A 9 31.33 -8.83 -72.05
CA SER A 9 32.22 -8.44 -70.96
C SER A 9 31.91 -7.01 -70.52
N LEU A 10 31.40 -6.88 -69.29
CA LEU A 10 31.26 -5.54 -68.66
C LEU A 10 32.67 -4.96 -68.46
N PRO A 11 32.91 -3.70 -68.79
CA PRO A 11 34.21 -3.06 -68.56
C PRO A 11 34.54 -2.98 -67.10
N SER A 12 35.81 -3.22 -66.73
CA SER A 12 36.29 -3.15 -65.34
C SER A 12 36.06 -1.77 -64.72
N PRO A 13 35.70 -1.67 -63.40
CA PRO A 13 35.37 -0.40 -62.75
C PRO A 13 36.51 0.62 -62.76
N VAL A 14 37.74 0.23 -63.09
CA VAL A 14 38.95 1.12 -63.12
C VAL A 14 38.97 1.97 -64.39
N THR A 15 38.37 1.53 -65.50
CA THR A 15 38.38 2.29 -66.77
C THR A 15 37.36 3.48 -66.82
N TRP A 16 36.32 3.43 -66.02
CA TRP A 16 35.31 4.49 -65.99
C TRP A 16 35.80 5.79 -65.34
N TRP A 17 36.82 5.73 -64.44
CA TRP A 17 37.35 6.88 -63.73
C TRP A 17 38.33 7.70 -64.57
N HIS A 18 38.88 7.18 -65.68
CA HIS A 18 39.80 7.80 -66.53
C HIS A 18 39.18 8.57 -67.75
N ASP A 19 37.88 8.33 -68.04
CA ASP A 19 37.17 9.14 -69.02
C ASP A 19 36.70 10.47 -68.43
N PRO A 20 37.18 11.63 -68.88
CA PRO A 20 36.81 12.96 -68.34
C PRO A 20 35.31 13.25 -68.39
N LYS A 21 34.59 12.73 -69.40
CA LYS A 21 33.14 12.93 -69.59
C LYS A 21 32.37 12.09 -68.66
N THR A 22 32.74 10.83 -68.38
CA THR A 22 32.11 9.95 -67.42
C THR A 22 32.36 10.41 -65.99
N ARG A 23 33.55 10.87 -65.65
CA ARG A 23 33.90 11.50 -64.38
C ARG A 23 33.07 12.76 -64.12
N ALA A 24 32.92 13.64 -65.10
CA ALA A 24 32.11 14.88 -65.00
C ALA A 24 30.60 14.51 -64.73
N ARG A 25 30.06 13.50 -65.46
CA ARG A 25 28.69 13.04 -65.28
C ARG A 25 28.49 12.42 -63.87
N LEU A 26 29.42 11.61 -63.36
CA LEU A 26 29.35 11.04 -62.00
C LEU A 26 29.44 12.11 -60.93
N ILE A 27 30.32 13.12 -61.11
CA ILE A 27 30.39 14.27 -60.19
C ILE A 27 29.09 15.08 -60.24
N ALA A 28 28.56 15.36 -61.43
CA ALA A 28 27.29 16.08 -61.58
C ALA A 28 26.13 15.29 -60.97
N ALA A 29 26.06 13.97 -61.16
CA ALA A 29 25.06 13.11 -60.53
C ALA A 29 25.19 13.08 -58.99
N ALA A 30 26.42 13.02 -58.46
CA ALA A 30 26.68 13.07 -57.02
C ALA A 30 26.30 14.45 -56.44
N VAL A 31 26.59 15.55 -57.12
CA VAL A 31 26.16 16.90 -56.71
C VAL A 31 24.65 17.02 -56.72
N LEU A 32 23.97 16.58 -57.78
CA LEU A 32 22.51 16.59 -57.87
C LEU A 32 21.87 15.72 -56.79
N ALA A 33 22.40 14.53 -56.55
CA ALA A 33 21.94 13.66 -55.45
C ALA A 33 22.14 14.31 -54.07
N THR A 34 23.28 14.99 -53.87
CA THR A 34 23.56 15.74 -52.63
C THR A 34 22.61 16.92 -52.47
N MET A 35 22.36 17.69 -53.54
CA MET A 35 21.39 18.79 -53.55
C MET A 35 19.96 18.31 -53.30
N TYR A 36 19.56 17.17 -53.88
CA TYR A 36 18.27 16.55 -53.66
C TYR A 36 18.09 16.10 -52.24
N VAL A 37 19.09 15.42 -51.67
CA VAL A 37 19.09 14.99 -50.26
C VAL A 37 19.08 16.21 -49.33
N ALA A 38 19.86 17.28 -49.64
CA ALA A 38 19.85 18.51 -48.86
C ALA A 38 18.48 19.22 -48.94
N GLY A 39 17.87 19.27 -50.13
CA GLY A 39 16.51 19.81 -50.30
C GLY A 39 15.45 19.02 -49.55
N LEU A 40 15.52 17.70 -49.56
CA LEU A 40 14.62 16.83 -48.77
C LEU A 40 14.83 17.02 -47.27
N THR A 41 16.07 17.10 -46.79
CA THR A 41 16.37 17.32 -45.39
C THR A 41 15.94 18.71 -44.92
N TYR A 42 16.19 19.76 -45.71
CA TYR A 42 15.73 21.11 -45.43
C TYR A 42 14.20 21.21 -45.45
N GLY A 43 13.54 20.64 -46.46
CA GLY A 43 12.07 20.57 -46.53
C GLY A 43 11.44 19.77 -45.38
N SER A 44 12.07 18.69 -44.96
CA SER A 44 11.66 17.94 -43.81
C SER A 44 11.87 18.71 -42.49
N TRP A 45 12.99 19.42 -42.36
CA TRP A 45 13.30 20.28 -41.22
C TRP A 45 12.30 21.42 -41.05
N THR A 46 11.91 22.08 -42.15
CA THR A 46 10.94 23.19 -42.10
C THR A 46 9.50 22.71 -41.84
N ARG A 47 9.15 21.51 -42.33
CA ARG A 47 7.80 20.95 -42.23
C ARG A 47 7.55 20.17 -40.92
N VAL A 48 8.62 19.72 -40.26
CA VAL A 48 8.47 18.84 -39.06
C VAL A 48 7.74 19.54 -37.92
N CYS A 49 7.73 20.87 -37.92
CA CYS A 49 7.02 21.72 -36.97
C CYS A 49 6.05 22.72 -37.65
N ALA A 50 5.64 22.49 -38.89
CA ALA A 50 4.68 23.33 -39.61
C ALA A 50 3.20 22.94 -39.25
N GLY A 51 2.88 22.72 -38.00
CA GLY A 51 1.58 22.40 -37.47
C GLY A 51 1.57 22.47 -35.95
N GLU A 52 0.39 22.42 -35.33
CA GLU A 52 0.14 22.60 -33.88
C GLU A 52 0.86 21.61 -32.92
N HIS A 53 1.77 20.76 -33.43
CA HIS A 53 2.34 19.63 -32.70
C HIS A 53 3.83 19.75 -32.38
N CYS A 54 4.42 20.94 -32.46
CA CYS A 54 5.75 21.16 -31.91
C CYS A 54 5.68 21.81 -30.53
N PRO A 55 6.41 21.25 -29.57
CA PRO A 55 6.42 21.81 -28.21
C PRO A 55 6.98 23.24 -28.24
N SER A 56 6.24 24.17 -27.68
CA SER A 56 6.70 25.55 -27.50
C SER A 56 7.55 25.68 -26.27
N ILE A 57 8.81 26.04 -26.41
CA ILE A 57 9.73 26.34 -25.31
C ILE A 57 9.27 27.56 -24.50
N SER A 58 8.34 28.38 -25.05
CA SER A 58 7.72 29.46 -24.26
C SER A 58 7.12 28.97 -22.93
N ARG A 59 6.69 27.71 -22.87
CA ARG A 59 6.29 27.06 -21.61
C ARG A 59 7.45 26.86 -20.62
N LEU A 60 8.69 26.77 -21.09
CA LEU A 60 9.89 26.67 -20.26
C LEU A 60 10.44 28.06 -19.91
N VAL A 61 10.34 29.04 -20.80
CA VAL A 61 10.90 30.39 -20.64
C VAL A 61 9.94 31.32 -19.87
N GLY A 62 8.61 31.15 -20.04
CA GLY A 62 7.58 32.01 -19.41
C GLY A 62 7.28 31.71 -17.95
N SER A 63 7.92 30.71 -17.38
CA SER A 63 7.67 30.29 -16.00
C SER A 63 9.00 30.07 -15.28
N GLY A 64 9.64 31.13 -14.82
CA GLY A 64 10.82 31.06 -13.97
C GLY A 64 10.59 30.13 -12.74
N ASP A 65 9.32 29.90 -12.34
CA ASP A 65 8.91 28.99 -11.25
C ASP A 65 8.27 27.67 -11.74
N LYS A 66 7.88 27.52 -13.01
CA LYS A 66 7.12 26.35 -13.51
C LYS A 66 7.96 25.24 -14.12
N VAL A 67 9.27 25.39 -14.25
CA VAL A 67 10.17 24.33 -14.76
C VAL A 67 10.49 23.29 -13.69
N GLN A 68 10.17 23.52 -12.44
CA GLN A 68 10.32 22.55 -11.36
C GLN A 68 8.97 21.89 -11.07
N MET A 69 8.60 20.87 -11.85
CA MET A 69 7.63 19.88 -11.40
C MET A 69 8.16 19.32 -10.08
N GLN A 70 7.50 19.62 -8.98
CA GLN A 70 7.86 19.10 -7.67
C GLN A 70 6.87 18.00 -7.28
N THR A 71 7.41 16.87 -6.87
CA THR A 71 6.63 15.79 -6.27
C THR A 71 5.89 16.32 -5.05
N SER A 72 4.65 15.91 -4.88
CA SER A 72 3.93 16.18 -3.65
C SER A 72 4.46 15.28 -2.53
N LYS A 73 4.49 15.81 -1.32
CA LYS A 73 5.04 15.12 -0.15
C LYS A 73 3.93 14.76 0.83
N VAL A 74 3.94 13.52 1.27
CA VAL A 74 3.02 12.98 2.26
C VAL A 74 3.73 12.89 3.59
N PHE A 75 3.18 13.53 4.61
CA PHE A 75 3.74 13.60 5.95
C PHE A 75 2.87 12.88 6.97
N ALA A 76 3.48 12.28 7.96
CA ALA A 76 2.84 11.75 9.15
C ALA A 76 2.24 12.87 10.01
N ALA A 77 1.50 12.52 11.05
CA ALA A 77 0.88 13.48 11.97
C ALA A 77 1.91 14.37 12.67
N ASP A 78 3.12 13.89 12.89
CA ASP A 78 4.24 14.61 13.52
C ASP A 78 5.14 15.37 12.51
N GLY A 79 4.82 15.31 11.24
CA GLY A 79 5.56 15.99 10.17
C GLY A 79 6.73 15.18 9.57
N ARG A 80 7.00 13.96 10.03
CA ARG A 80 7.96 13.05 9.36
C ARG A 80 7.45 12.67 7.97
N LEU A 81 8.35 12.59 6.98
CA LEU A 81 8.01 12.22 5.61
C LEU A 81 7.63 10.72 5.53
N ILE A 82 6.47 10.42 4.93
CA ILE A 82 5.99 9.06 4.67
C ILE A 82 6.28 8.65 3.24
N SER A 83 5.94 9.51 2.26
CA SER A 83 6.01 9.19 0.83
C SER A 83 6.11 10.45 -0.01
N GLU A 84 6.56 10.29 -1.26
CA GLU A 84 6.52 11.31 -2.30
C GLU A 84 5.64 10.83 -3.45
N LEU A 85 4.61 11.62 -3.79
CA LEU A 85 3.71 11.36 -4.91
C LEU A 85 4.15 12.19 -6.12
N GLY A 86 4.59 11.51 -7.18
CA GLY A 86 4.98 12.12 -8.44
C GLY A 86 4.80 11.12 -9.57
N LEU A 87 4.54 11.62 -10.78
CA LEU A 87 4.57 10.77 -11.99
C LEU A 87 5.95 10.17 -12.18
N GLU A 88 6.96 10.87 -11.64
CA GLU A 88 8.35 10.46 -11.62
C GLU A 88 8.97 10.96 -10.31
N ARG A 89 9.68 10.12 -9.57
CA ARG A 89 10.40 10.52 -8.35
C ARG A 89 11.54 11.47 -8.75
N ARG A 90 11.38 12.77 -8.51
CA ARG A 90 12.38 13.81 -8.86
C ARG A 90 12.73 14.64 -7.65
N THR A 91 13.91 14.41 -7.08
CA THR A 91 14.55 15.39 -6.19
C THR A 91 15.50 16.21 -7.06
N VAL A 92 15.20 17.47 -7.28
CA VAL A 92 16.01 18.36 -8.12
C VAL A 92 17.22 18.83 -7.32
N LEU A 93 18.43 18.48 -7.76
CA LEU A 93 19.68 19.01 -7.24
C LEU A 93 20.22 20.13 -8.14
N PRO A 94 20.66 21.26 -7.55
CA PRO A 94 21.48 22.24 -8.28
C PRO A 94 22.73 21.57 -8.85
N LEU A 95 23.19 22.00 -10.03
CA LEU A 95 24.37 21.40 -10.68
C LEU A 95 25.62 21.48 -9.77
N SER A 96 25.74 22.54 -8.97
CA SER A 96 26.82 22.73 -8.00
C SER A 96 26.89 21.64 -6.93
N GLU A 97 25.77 21.00 -6.62
CA GLU A 97 25.66 19.93 -5.62
C GLU A 97 25.80 18.53 -6.23
N ILE A 98 25.77 18.41 -7.56
CA ILE A 98 26.03 17.15 -8.26
C ILE A 98 27.55 16.97 -8.41
N PRO A 99 28.16 15.90 -7.88
CA PRO A 99 29.61 15.68 -7.95
C PRO A 99 30.16 15.77 -9.37
N VAL A 100 31.39 16.29 -9.51
CA VAL A 100 32.07 16.39 -10.80
C VAL A 100 32.16 15.04 -11.50
N ALA A 101 32.43 13.96 -10.73
CA ALA A 101 32.49 12.60 -11.25
C ALA A 101 31.18 12.15 -11.93
N VAL A 102 30.00 12.52 -11.36
CA VAL A 102 28.70 12.22 -11.96
C VAL A 102 28.54 12.97 -13.29
N ARG A 103 28.79 14.28 -13.29
CA ARG A 103 28.71 15.11 -14.50
C ARG A 103 29.61 14.57 -15.63
N GLN A 104 30.86 14.26 -15.30
CA GLN A 104 31.85 13.72 -16.23
C GLN A 104 31.46 12.32 -16.75
N ALA A 105 30.93 11.43 -15.90
CA ALA A 105 30.51 10.09 -16.32
C ALA A 105 29.38 10.14 -17.37
N PHE A 106 28.36 11.00 -17.17
CA PHE A 106 27.28 11.16 -18.12
C PHE A 106 27.75 11.84 -19.43
N ILE A 107 28.57 12.89 -19.35
CA ILE A 107 29.14 13.55 -20.53
C ILE A 107 30.00 12.55 -21.32
N ALA A 108 30.87 11.80 -20.65
CA ALA A 108 31.73 10.81 -21.30
C ALA A 108 30.94 9.72 -22.03
N THR A 109 29.81 9.33 -21.48
CA THR A 109 29.01 8.21 -22.01
C THR A 109 28.05 8.66 -23.08
N GLU A 110 27.35 9.76 -22.86
CA GLU A 110 26.21 10.17 -23.68
C GLU A 110 26.60 11.21 -24.73
N ASP A 111 27.47 12.15 -24.38
CA ASP A 111 27.77 13.29 -25.25
C ASP A 111 29.14 13.91 -24.99
N LYS A 112 30.22 13.25 -25.45
CA LYS A 112 31.58 13.64 -25.17
C LYS A 112 31.99 15.04 -25.60
N ARG A 113 31.21 15.67 -26.49
CA ARG A 113 31.44 17.04 -26.99
C ARG A 113 30.32 18.00 -26.56
N PHE A 114 29.62 17.72 -25.51
CA PHE A 114 28.47 18.47 -25.02
C PHE A 114 28.69 19.98 -24.98
N TYR A 115 29.84 20.43 -24.46
CA TYR A 115 30.16 21.86 -24.36
C TYR A 115 30.59 22.52 -25.68
N SER A 116 30.82 21.75 -26.78
CA SER A 116 31.37 22.26 -28.03
C SER A 116 30.40 22.32 -29.22
N HIS A 117 29.14 21.86 -29.03
CA HIS A 117 28.09 21.96 -30.05
C HIS A 117 26.86 22.73 -29.53
N HIS A 118 25.91 23.06 -30.40
CA HIS A 118 24.66 23.77 -30.08
C HIS A 118 23.44 22.92 -30.42
N GLY A 119 23.14 21.92 -29.55
CA GLY A 119 22.01 21.01 -29.68
C GLY A 119 22.26 19.80 -30.56
N ILE A 120 22.97 19.97 -31.68
CA ILE A 120 23.29 18.91 -32.63
C ILE A 120 24.79 18.76 -32.77
N ASP A 121 25.31 17.55 -32.64
CA ASP A 121 26.69 17.20 -32.91
C ASP A 121 26.87 16.69 -34.35
N TYR A 122 27.14 17.59 -35.28
CA TYR A 122 27.30 17.27 -36.71
C TYR A 122 28.49 16.33 -36.99
N VAL A 123 29.59 16.42 -36.23
CA VAL A 123 30.74 15.52 -36.36
C VAL A 123 30.39 14.12 -35.95
N ARG A 124 29.60 13.97 -34.86
CA ARG A 124 29.11 12.67 -34.42
C ARG A 124 28.12 12.07 -35.42
N ILE A 125 27.28 12.88 -36.07
CA ILE A 125 26.36 12.41 -37.13
C ILE A 125 27.14 11.84 -38.30
N LEU A 126 28.19 12.57 -38.79
CA LEU A 126 29.04 12.09 -39.89
C LEU A 126 29.81 10.81 -39.52
N GLY A 127 30.32 10.73 -38.27
CA GLY A 127 30.99 9.55 -37.75
C GLY A 127 30.06 8.33 -37.65
N ALA A 128 28.86 8.54 -37.14
CA ALA A 128 27.83 7.48 -37.03
C ALA A 128 27.35 7.03 -38.43
N ALA A 129 27.17 7.95 -39.36
CA ALA A 129 26.79 7.59 -40.72
C ALA A 129 27.87 6.74 -41.41
N LYS A 130 29.17 7.08 -41.24
CA LYS A 130 30.29 6.28 -41.74
C LYS A 130 30.34 4.89 -41.09
N ALA A 131 30.17 4.79 -39.75
CA ALA A 131 30.21 3.53 -39.02
C ALA A 131 29.03 2.61 -39.39
N ASN A 132 27.82 3.17 -39.52
CA ASN A 132 26.62 2.44 -39.91
C ASN A 132 26.68 1.96 -41.37
N LEU A 133 27.31 2.71 -42.26
CA LEU A 133 27.54 2.29 -43.64
C LEU A 133 28.53 1.14 -43.75
N ILE A 134 29.61 1.17 -42.94
CA ILE A 134 30.61 0.10 -42.92
C ILE A 134 30.07 -1.18 -42.29
N SER A 135 29.24 -1.08 -41.24
CA SER A 135 28.70 -2.23 -40.49
C SER A 135 27.42 -2.84 -41.12
N PHE A 136 26.88 -2.27 -42.20
CA PHE A 136 25.57 -2.63 -42.76
C PHE A 136 24.44 -2.71 -41.74
N GLY A 137 24.51 -1.91 -40.63
CA GLY A 137 23.54 -1.92 -39.56
C GLY A 137 23.59 -0.68 -38.66
N TYR A 138 22.62 -0.56 -37.76
CA TYR A 138 22.56 0.51 -36.74
C TYR A 138 23.55 0.23 -35.61
N SER A 139 24.84 0.53 -35.78
CA SER A 139 25.88 0.26 -34.78
C SER A 139 26.11 1.44 -33.82
N GLN A 140 25.85 2.67 -34.22
CA GLN A 140 26.09 3.87 -33.40
C GLN A 140 24.93 4.86 -33.45
N GLY A 141 24.52 5.40 -32.27
CA GLY A 141 23.56 6.48 -32.16
C GLY A 141 24.23 7.86 -32.14
N PHE A 142 23.50 8.90 -32.59
CA PHE A 142 23.99 10.28 -32.66
C PHE A 142 23.20 11.27 -31.77
N SER A 143 22.42 10.78 -30.82
CA SER A 143 21.65 11.66 -29.92
C SER A 143 22.58 12.38 -28.94
N THR A 144 22.36 13.71 -28.80
CA THR A 144 23.02 14.53 -27.78
C THR A 144 22.24 14.50 -26.46
N ILE A 145 22.86 14.99 -25.39
CA ILE A 145 22.20 15.19 -24.08
C ILE A 145 20.98 16.10 -24.27
N THR A 146 21.08 17.17 -25.03
CA THR A 146 19.97 18.11 -25.27
C THR A 146 18.83 17.48 -26.07
N MET A 147 19.12 16.61 -27.06
CA MET A 147 18.09 15.85 -27.77
C MET A 147 17.37 14.85 -26.87
N GLN A 148 18.08 14.20 -25.93
CA GLN A 148 17.50 13.32 -24.96
C GLN A 148 16.63 14.09 -23.96
N LEU A 149 17.10 15.25 -23.50
CA LEU A 149 16.35 16.16 -22.65
C LEU A 149 15.05 16.62 -23.31
N ALA A 150 15.10 17.04 -24.59
CA ALA A 150 13.91 17.43 -25.36
C ALA A 150 12.84 16.32 -25.36
N ARG A 151 13.24 15.07 -25.58
CA ARG A 151 12.32 13.92 -25.53
C ARG A 151 11.73 13.68 -24.15
N ASN A 152 12.53 13.88 -23.10
CA ASN A 152 12.08 13.62 -21.72
C ASN A 152 11.13 14.71 -21.21
N ILE A 153 11.32 15.96 -21.65
CA ILE A 153 10.45 17.10 -21.26
C ILE A 153 9.11 17.07 -22.01
N PHE A 154 9.10 16.60 -23.26
CA PHE A 154 7.93 16.62 -24.14
C PHE A 154 7.53 15.21 -24.61
N PRO A 155 7.18 14.27 -23.69
CA PRO A 155 6.90 12.88 -24.04
C PRO A 155 5.65 12.72 -24.90
N ASP A 156 4.67 13.60 -24.77
CA ASP A 156 3.39 13.55 -25.51
C ASP A 156 3.54 14.09 -26.93
N GLU A 157 4.35 15.14 -27.12
CA GLU A 157 4.55 15.78 -28.40
C GLU A 157 5.69 15.12 -29.22
N ILE A 158 6.67 14.52 -28.52
CA ILE A 158 7.78 13.78 -29.15
C ILE A 158 7.55 12.28 -28.92
N SER A 159 6.81 11.63 -29.84
CA SER A 159 6.48 10.21 -29.80
C SER A 159 7.70 9.32 -29.52
N ARG A 160 7.55 8.29 -28.67
CA ARG A 160 8.58 7.27 -28.39
C ARG A 160 8.83 6.29 -29.55
N GLU A 161 8.09 6.41 -30.65
CA GLU A 161 8.29 5.57 -31.85
C GLU A 161 9.66 5.81 -32.51
N LYS A 162 10.28 4.75 -33.04
CA LYS A 162 11.58 4.80 -33.74
C LYS A 162 11.44 5.34 -35.19
N LYS A 163 10.87 6.53 -35.39
CA LYS A 163 10.72 7.16 -36.71
C LYS A 163 11.75 8.28 -36.91
N LEU A 164 12.14 8.48 -38.14
CA LEU A 164 13.06 9.58 -38.54
C LEU A 164 12.48 10.96 -38.17
N THR A 165 11.16 11.11 -38.33
CA THR A 165 10.41 12.32 -37.92
C THR A 165 10.60 12.68 -36.47
N ARG A 166 10.61 11.69 -35.55
CA ARG A 166 10.92 11.92 -34.15
C ARG A 166 12.32 12.50 -33.97
N LYS A 167 13.33 11.96 -34.65
CA LYS A 167 14.70 12.44 -34.56
C LYS A 167 14.85 13.87 -35.05
N LEU A 168 14.11 14.26 -36.07
CA LEU A 168 14.08 15.65 -36.54
C LEU A 168 13.41 16.59 -35.55
N LYS A 169 12.32 16.14 -34.89
CA LYS A 169 11.67 16.89 -33.78
C LYS A 169 12.61 17.07 -32.59
N GLU A 170 13.23 15.97 -32.12
CA GLU A 170 14.23 16.01 -31.04
C GLU A 170 15.34 17.01 -31.34
N ALA A 171 15.90 16.98 -32.56
CA ALA A 171 16.98 17.87 -33.00
C ALA A 171 16.54 19.34 -33.05
N ARG A 172 15.34 19.62 -33.56
CA ARG A 172 14.82 20.98 -33.65
C ARG A 172 14.58 21.61 -32.29
N VAL A 173 13.89 20.84 -31.38
CA VAL A 173 13.66 21.30 -30.02
C VAL A 173 14.99 21.46 -29.26
N ALA A 174 15.96 20.56 -29.48
CA ALA A 174 17.29 20.68 -28.88
C ALA A 174 18.02 21.98 -29.28
N VAL A 175 17.97 22.40 -30.55
CA VAL A 175 18.54 23.68 -31.00
C VAL A 175 17.86 24.85 -30.30
N GLU A 176 16.54 24.80 -30.15
CA GLU A 176 15.77 25.84 -29.47
C GLU A 176 16.07 25.90 -27.95
N ILE A 177 16.25 24.76 -27.29
CA ILE A 177 16.68 24.67 -25.87
C ILE A 177 18.06 25.32 -25.72
N GLU A 178 19.02 25.01 -26.59
CA GLU A 178 20.39 25.54 -26.54
C GLU A 178 20.47 27.04 -26.84
N HIS A 179 19.50 27.58 -27.59
CA HIS A 179 19.40 29.01 -27.81
C HIS A 179 18.93 29.78 -26.56
N ASN A 180 18.13 29.15 -25.73
CA ASN A 180 17.47 29.80 -24.58
C ASN A 180 18.14 29.49 -23.23
N PHE A 181 18.92 28.43 -23.12
CA PHE A 181 19.50 27.98 -21.84
C PHE A 181 21.01 27.74 -21.95
N PRO A 182 21.81 28.17 -20.93
CA PRO A 182 23.22 27.81 -20.81
C PRO A 182 23.42 26.30 -20.69
N LYS A 183 24.58 25.81 -21.13
CA LYS A 183 24.97 24.40 -21.06
C LYS A 183 24.82 23.79 -19.69
N ASP A 184 25.23 24.49 -18.63
CA ASP A 184 25.14 24.01 -17.26
C ASP A 184 23.69 23.84 -16.80
N THR A 185 22.78 24.72 -17.21
CA THR A 185 21.35 24.59 -16.97
C THR A 185 20.79 23.38 -17.70
N ILE A 186 21.19 23.16 -18.97
CA ILE A 186 20.75 21.98 -19.73
C ILE A 186 21.23 20.67 -19.06
N LEU A 187 22.49 20.64 -18.62
CA LEU A 187 23.05 19.48 -17.92
C LEU A 187 22.35 19.23 -16.59
N GLN A 188 22.07 20.30 -15.83
CA GLN A 188 21.30 20.20 -14.58
C GLN A 188 19.91 19.59 -14.83
N LEU A 189 19.17 20.12 -15.81
CA LEU A 189 17.86 19.59 -16.17
C LEU A 189 17.94 18.13 -16.60
N TYR A 190 18.93 17.77 -17.43
CA TYR A 190 19.12 16.40 -17.88
C TYR A 190 19.39 15.43 -16.74
N LEU A 191 20.36 15.74 -15.86
CA LEU A 191 20.73 14.88 -14.73
C LEU A 191 19.60 14.72 -13.71
N ASN A 192 18.69 15.67 -13.62
CA ASN A 192 17.53 15.59 -12.75
C ASN A 192 16.30 14.91 -13.41
N GLN A 193 16.37 14.56 -14.70
CA GLN A 193 15.19 14.04 -15.42
C GLN A 193 15.41 12.68 -16.10
N ILE A 194 16.66 12.26 -16.30
CA ILE A 194 16.97 11.04 -17.04
C ILE A 194 16.44 9.80 -16.32
N ASP A 195 15.77 8.91 -17.07
CA ASP A 195 15.33 7.60 -16.56
C ASP A 195 16.53 6.68 -16.35
N LEU A 196 16.70 6.23 -15.12
CA LEU A 196 17.79 5.37 -14.65
C LEU A 196 17.29 3.97 -14.19
N GLY A 197 16.05 3.64 -14.54
CA GLY A 197 15.43 2.35 -14.20
C GLY A 197 14.95 2.26 -12.75
N ALA A 198 14.22 1.18 -12.43
CA ALA A 198 13.60 0.96 -11.13
C ALA A 198 12.70 2.13 -10.65
N GLY A 199 12.10 2.89 -11.60
CA GLY A 199 11.31 4.08 -11.29
C GLY A 199 12.13 5.31 -10.88
N ALA A 200 13.47 5.26 -11.02
CA ALA A 200 14.36 6.37 -10.70
C ALA A 200 14.45 7.36 -11.86
N HIS A 201 13.95 8.56 -11.66
CA HIS A 201 14.13 9.68 -12.57
C HIS A 201 15.07 10.71 -11.94
N GLY A 202 16.24 10.92 -12.60
CA GLY A 202 17.33 11.74 -12.11
C GLY A 202 18.32 11.04 -11.18
N VAL A 203 19.51 11.65 -11.06
CA VAL A 203 20.66 11.05 -10.36
C VAL A 203 20.47 10.94 -8.86
N GLU A 204 19.71 11.84 -8.23
CA GLU A 204 19.43 11.77 -6.78
C GLU A 204 18.53 10.59 -6.46
N ALA A 205 17.41 10.42 -7.19
CA ALA A 205 16.53 9.28 -6.98
C ALA A 205 17.25 7.95 -7.22
N ALA A 206 18.08 7.86 -8.26
CA ALA A 206 18.85 6.67 -8.57
C ALA A 206 19.91 6.37 -7.49
N ALA A 207 20.59 7.40 -6.95
CA ALA A 207 21.55 7.25 -5.88
C ALA A 207 20.92 6.67 -4.61
N GLN A 208 19.75 7.19 -4.24
CA GLN A 208 18.99 6.68 -3.11
C GLN A 208 18.54 5.22 -3.35
N ILE A 209 17.95 4.94 -4.51
CA ILE A 209 17.42 3.60 -4.83
C ILE A 209 18.53 2.56 -4.88
N TYR A 210 19.65 2.82 -5.54
CA TYR A 210 20.68 1.80 -5.74
C TYR A 210 21.71 1.77 -4.61
N PHE A 211 22.07 2.92 -4.03
CA PHE A 211 23.17 3.03 -3.08
C PHE A 211 22.76 3.46 -1.68
N GLY A 212 21.48 3.87 -1.46
CA GLY A 212 20.95 4.28 -0.16
C GLY A 212 21.54 5.58 0.38
N LYS A 213 22.03 6.46 -0.51
CA LYS A 213 22.65 7.73 -0.14
C LYS A 213 22.39 8.82 -1.17
N SER A 214 22.58 10.09 -0.78
CA SER A 214 22.43 11.21 -1.70
C SER A 214 23.46 11.15 -2.84
N ALA A 215 23.05 11.62 -4.02
CA ALA A 215 23.96 11.76 -5.17
C ALA A 215 25.18 12.62 -4.86
N ARG A 216 25.09 13.55 -3.88
CA ARG A 216 26.22 14.33 -3.38
C ARG A 216 27.39 13.48 -2.85
N GLN A 217 27.10 12.25 -2.43
CA GLN A 217 28.03 11.32 -1.80
C GLN A 217 28.51 10.20 -2.73
N LEU A 218 28.10 10.23 -4.01
CA LEU A 218 28.49 9.20 -4.98
C LEU A 218 30.01 9.25 -5.26
N ASN A 219 30.63 8.08 -5.22
CA ASN A 219 31.99 7.91 -5.72
C ASN A 219 32.03 7.69 -7.25
N VAL A 220 33.22 7.62 -7.81
CA VAL A 220 33.42 7.50 -9.26
C VAL A 220 32.83 6.21 -9.84
N ALA A 221 32.96 5.07 -9.15
CA ALA A 221 32.40 3.80 -9.60
C ALA A 221 30.86 3.79 -9.59
N GLU A 222 30.25 4.39 -8.58
CA GLU A 222 28.80 4.57 -8.48
C GLU A 222 28.28 5.54 -9.54
N ALA A 223 28.95 6.67 -9.73
CA ALA A 223 28.66 7.63 -10.80
C ALA A 223 28.69 6.97 -12.19
N ALA A 224 29.72 6.18 -12.46
CA ALA A 224 29.85 5.41 -13.70
C ALA A 224 28.77 4.33 -13.83
N THR A 225 28.32 3.74 -12.72
CA THR A 225 27.21 2.78 -12.72
C THR A 225 25.91 3.47 -13.13
N LEU A 226 25.58 4.64 -12.57
CA LEU A 226 24.38 5.40 -12.98
C LEU A 226 24.47 5.84 -14.45
N ALA A 227 25.63 6.34 -14.90
CA ALA A 227 25.83 6.74 -16.30
C ALA A 227 25.79 5.57 -17.31
N ALA A 228 25.85 4.33 -16.84
CA ALA A 228 25.69 3.12 -17.65
C ALA A 228 24.21 2.80 -18.01
N LEU A 229 23.25 3.31 -17.22
CA LEU A 229 21.84 2.91 -17.27
C LEU A 229 21.04 3.51 -18.44
N PRO A 230 21.21 4.78 -18.87
CA PRO A 230 20.34 5.40 -19.87
C PRO A 230 20.25 4.63 -21.19
N LYS A 231 21.27 3.86 -21.55
CA LYS A 231 21.31 3.04 -22.76
C LYS A 231 20.22 1.96 -22.80
N ALA A 232 19.98 1.29 -21.69
CA ALA A 232 18.94 0.27 -21.51
C ALA A 232 18.74 0.02 -19.99
N PRO A 233 17.92 0.84 -19.32
CA PRO A 233 17.82 0.84 -17.86
C PRO A 233 17.44 -0.53 -17.27
N ALA A 234 16.45 -1.23 -17.83
CA ALA A 234 16.07 -2.56 -17.37
C ALA A 234 17.16 -3.62 -17.59
N PHE A 235 17.87 -3.57 -18.73
CA PHE A 235 18.90 -4.55 -19.09
C PHE A 235 20.19 -4.41 -18.26
N TYR A 236 20.53 -3.19 -17.82
CA TYR A 236 21.72 -2.87 -17.02
C TYR A 236 21.39 -2.60 -15.55
N ASN A 237 20.16 -2.90 -15.10
CA ASN A 237 19.76 -2.69 -13.71
C ASN A 237 20.71 -3.45 -12.75
N PRO A 238 21.41 -2.76 -11.84
CA PRO A 238 22.39 -3.38 -10.99
C PRO A 238 21.81 -4.33 -9.94
N ARG A 239 20.51 -4.22 -9.61
CA ARG A 239 19.81 -5.14 -8.69
C ARG A 239 19.47 -6.47 -9.34
N THR A 240 18.99 -6.43 -10.59
CA THR A 240 18.54 -7.65 -11.30
C THR A 240 19.64 -8.27 -12.16
N HIS A 241 20.61 -7.45 -12.64
CA HIS A 241 21.68 -7.88 -13.52
C HIS A 241 23.05 -7.31 -13.12
N PRO A 242 23.57 -7.62 -11.92
CA PRO A 242 24.78 -7.02 -11.35
C PRO A 242 26.01 -7.17 -12.25
N GLU A 243 26.20 -8.34 -12.85
CA GLU A 243 27.36 -8.56 -13.74
C GLU A 243 27.29 -7.71 -15.02
N ARG A 244 26.10 -7.53 -15.61
CA ARG A 244 25.93 -6.67 -16.79
C ARG A 244 26.18 -5.21 -16.45
N ALA A 245 25.69 -4.79 -15.27
CA ALA A 245 25.91 -3.44 -14.74
C ALA A 245 27.42 -3.18 -14.54
N VAL A 246 28.15 -4.10 -13.90
CA VAL A 246 29.61 -3.98 -13.72
C VAL A 246 30.35 -3.92 -15.06
N ARG A 247 30.05 -4.81 -16.00
CA ARG A 247 30.66 -4.76 -17.34
C ARG A 247 30.42 -3.41 -18.04
N ARG A 248 29.18 -2.92 -17.97
CA ARG A 248 28.85 -1.62 -18.60
C ARG A 248 29.45 -0.44 -17.87
N ARG A 249 29.48 -0.44 -16.52
CA ARG A 249 30.21 0.52 -15.70
C ARG A 249 31.69 0.63 -16.10
N ASN A 250 32.35 -0.51 -16.28
CA ASN A 250 33.75 -0.55 -16.67
C ASN A 250 34.02 0.06 -18.07
N VAL A 251 33.04 -0.06 -18.99
CA VAL A 251 33.08 0.69 -20.26
C VAL A 251 32.99 2.19 -20.03
N VAL A 252 32.09 2.66 -19.14
CA VAL A 252 31.98 4.09 -18.81
C VAL A 252 33.28 4.62 -18.21
N LEU A 253 33.88 3.90 -17.26
CA LEU A 253 35.18 4.27 -16.67
C LEU A 253 36.27 4.39 -17.75
N SER A 254 36.30 3.48 -18.72
CA SER A 254 37.24 3.59 -19.86
C SER A 254 36.95 4.82 -20.73
N LEU A 255 35.67 5.17 -20.97
CA LEU A 255 35.31 6.39 -21.71
C LEU A 255 35.71 7.67 -20.95
N MET A 256 35.60 7.66 -19.62
CA MET A 256 36.08 8.78 -18.78
C MET A 256 37.60 8.95 -18.88
N ARG A 257 38.37 7.87 -18.88
CA ARG A 257 39.81 7.89 -19.11
C ARG A 257 40.13 8.44 -20.51
N ASP A 258 39.47 7.92 -21.53
CA ASP A 258 39.74 8.32 -22.93
C ASP A 258 39.45 9.81 -23.20
N GLN A 259 38.74 10.46 -22.28
CA GLN A 259 38.49 11.91 -22.31
C GLN A 259 39.33 12.71 -21.30
N GLY A 260 40.26 12.05 -20.62
CA GLY A 260 41.15 12.71 -19.67
C GLY A 260 40.50 13.07 -18.32
N PHE A 261 39.32 12.49 -17.98
CA PHE A 261 38.67 12.71 -16.69
C PHE A 261 39.23 11.80 -15.59
N LEU A 262 39.88 10.70 -15.97
CA LEU A 262 40.56 9.77 -15.07
C LEU A 262 41.97 9.44 -15.58
N SER A 263 42.89 9.21 -14.67
CA SER A 263 44.18 8.60 -15.00
C SER A 263 44.00 7.12 -15.38
N PRO A 264 45.00 6.49 -16.06
CA PRO A 264 44.98 5.04 -16.28
C PRO A 264 44.94 4.26 -14.96
N GLU A 265 45.71 4.68 -13.95
CA GLU A 265 45.79 4.09 -12.64
C GLU A 265 44.47 4.14 -11.88
N ASP A 266 43.83 5.34 -11.84
CA ASP A 266 42.51 5.52 -11.21
C ASP A 266 41.44 4.69 -11.93
N THR A 267 41.54 4.56 -13.25
CA THR A 267 40.56 3.78 -14.03
C THR A 267 40.58 2.31 -13.60
N GLU A 268 41.76 1.70 -13.44
CA GLU A 268 41.86 0.30 -12.99
C GLU A 268 41.45 0.15 -11.52
N LEU A 269 41.78 1.11 -10.66
CA LEU A 269 41.27 1.15 -9.28
C LEU A 269 39.76 1.15 -9.21
N TRP A 270 39.10 2.02 -9.95
CA TRP A 270 37.62 2.12 -9.93
C TRP A 270 36.92 0.97 -10.66
N LYS A 271 37.56 0.31 -11.63
CA LYS A 271 37.06 -0.93 -12.22
C LYS A 271 37.07 -2.09 -11.21
N ALA A 272 38.11 -2.14 -10.35
CA ALA A 272 38.24 -3.16 -9.29
C ALA A 272 37.27 -2.89 -8.10
N TYR A 273 36.74 -1.68 -8.00
CA TYR A 273 35.83 -1.33 -6.90
C TYR A 273 34.56 -2.19 -6.95
N PRO A 274 34.16 -2.84 -5.84
CA PRO A 274 33.00 -3.73 -5.80
C PRO A 274 31.70 -2.96 -6.05
N LEU A 275 30.73 -3.61 -6.67
CA LEU A 275 29.36 -3.08 -6.74
C LEU A 275 28.67 -3.33 -5.41
N VAL A 276 28.59 -2.29 -4.57
CA VAL A 276 27.91 -2.35 -3.27
C VAL A 276 26.55 -1.64 -3.44
N LEU A 277 25.49 -2.42 -3.38
CA LEU A 277 24.12 -1.92 -3.40
C LEU A 277 23.59 -1.89 -1.98
N THR A 278 22.72 -0.90 -1.69
CA THR A 278 22.04 -0.89 -0.40
C THR A 278 21.14 -2.11 -0.27
N THR A 279 21.27 -2.82 0.85
CA THR A 279 20.36 -3.90 1.26
C THR A 279 19.13 -3.34 1.95
N ASN A 280 19.27 -2.14 2.53
CA ASN A 280 18.13 -1.41 3.01
C ASN A 280 17.27 -1.03 1.79
N ARG A 281 16.13 -1.64 1.67
CA ARG A 281 14.97 -1.07 0.96
C ARG A 281 14.49 0.14 1.77
N THR A 282 15.36 1.11 2.06
CA THR A 282 14.94 2.44 2.40
C THR A 282 14.38 3.04 1.12
N ASN A 283 13.20 2.55 0.78
CA ASN A 283 12.25 3.35 0.09
C ASN A 283 12.02 4.57 0.99
N TYR A 284 12.81 5.62 0.82
CA TYR A 284 12.32 6.94 1.10
C TYR A 284 11.14 7.12 0.16
N GLY A 285 9.99 6.63 0.59
CA GLY A 285 8.82 6.77 -0.22
C GLY A 285 7.68 5.81 -0.01
N ASP A 286 7.76 4.79 0.84
CA ASP A 286 6.58 3.99 1.12
C ASP A 286 6.62 3.38 2.52
N VAL A 287 6.70 4.24 3.53
CA VAL A 287 6.23 3.88 4.86
C VAL A 287 4.70 3.84 4.76
N ALA A 288 4.09 2.74 5.18
CA ALA A 288 2.65 2.50 5.08
C ALA A 288 2.09 2.61 3.64
N PRO A 289 2.59 1.84 2.66
CA PRO A 289 2.22 1.99 1.26
C PRO A 289 0.73 1.72 1.00
N TYR A 290 0.09 0.82 1.72
CA TYR A 290 -1.36 0.58 1.65
C TYR A 290 -2.17 1.81 2.06
N PHE A 291 -1.72 2.54 3.07
CA PHE A 291 -2.37 3.76 3.53
C PHE A 291 -2.22 4.90 2.51
N VAL A 292 -1.00 5.10 2.01
CA VAL A 292 -0.72 6.13 1.00
C VAL A 292 -1.50 5.88 -0.29
N GLU A 293 -1.50 4.63 -0.78
CA GLU A 293 -2.25 4.25 -1.99
C GLU A 293 -3.77 4.39 -1.79
N TRP A 294 -4.28 4.03 -0.62
CA TRP A 294 -5.68 4.25 -0.29
C TRP A 294 -6.04 5.74 -0.34
N LEU A 295 -5.24 6.62 0.28
CA LEU A 295 -5.47 8.07 0.21
C LEU A 295 -5.42 8.59 -1.22
N ARG A 296 -4.42 8.17 -1.97
CA ARG A 296 -4.25 8.56 -3.37
C ARG A 296 -5.49 8.21 -4.19
N ALA A 297 -5.89 6.95 -4.17
CA ALA A 297 -6.95 6.41 -5.01
C ALA A 297 -8.35 6.88 -4.61
N THR A 298 -8.61 7.12 -3.30
CA THR A 298 -9.98 7.43 -2.82
C THR A 298 -10.24 8.91 -2.60
N GLN A 299 -9.20 9.72 -2.39
CA GLN A 299 -9.38 11.12 -1.97
C GLN A 299 -8.56 12.12 -2.78
N LEU A 300 -7.27 11.82 -3.05
CA LEU A 300 -6.35 12.80 -3.62
C LEU A 300 -6.47 12.93 -5.14
N ASP A 301 -6.51 11.82 -5.87
CA ASP A 301 -6.60 11.83 -7.35
C ASP A 301 -7.85 12.57 -7.83
N ALA A 302 -9.01 12.29 -7.24
CA ALA A 302 -10.26 12.93 -7.62
C ALA A 302 -10.30 14.43 -7.32
N ARG A 303 -9.55 14.88 -6.30
CA ARG A 303 -9.57 16.27 -5.82
C ARG A 303 -8.51 17.15 -6.48
N PHE A 304 -7.31 16.63 -6.66
CA PHE A 304 -6.15 17.41 -7.11
C PHE A 304 -5.65 17.02 -8.50
N GLY A 305 -6.08 15.86 -9.03
CA GLY A 305 -5.73 15.44 -10.39
C GLY A 305 -4.22 15.54 -10.66
N ARG A 306 -3.84 16.29 -11.68
CA ARG A 306 -2.46 16.47 -12.09
C ARG A 306 -1.58 17.19 -11.05
N ASP A 307 -2.16 18.12 -10.29
CA ASP A 307 -1.43 18.88 -9.27
C ASP A 307 -0.94 17.99 -8.12
N LEU A 308 -1.58 16.83 -7.90
CA LEU A 308 -1.10 15.83 -6.95
C LEU A 308 0.31 15.35 -7.28
N TYR A 309 0.67 15.28 -8.55
CA TYR A 309 1.94 14.70 -9.02
C TYR A 309 2.98 15.73 -9.39
N GLU A 310 2.56 16.94 -9.78
CA GLU A 310 3.40 17.98 -10.34
C GLU A 310 3.35 19.29 -9.53
N GLY A 311 2.34 19.43 -8.66
CA GLY A 311 2.04 20.66 -7.93
C GLY A 311 2.94 20.92 -6.74
N GLY A 312 3.67 19.91 -6.22
CA GLY A 312 4.50 20.04 -5.01
C GLY A 312 3.67 20.26 -3.75
N LEU A 313 2.51 19.60 -3.66
CA LEU A 313 1.62 19.68 -2.51
C LEU A 313 2.27 19.10 -1.25
N ARG A 314 1.87 19.62 -0.10
CA ARG A 314 2.21 19.09 1.21
C ARG A 314 0.97 18.47 1.84
N ILE A 315 0.95 17.15 1.94
CA ILE A 315 -0.19 16.37 2.41
C ILE A 315 0.12 15.88 3.82
N TYR A 316 -0.55 16.45 4.81
CA TYR A 316 -0.40 16.04 6.21
C TYR A 316 -1.48 15.03 6.55
N THR A 317 -1.05 13.87 7.01
CA THR A 317 -1.94 12.74 7.31
C THR A 317 -2.13 12.56 8.81
N THR A 318 -3.04 11.65 9.15
CA THR A 318 -3.32 11.25 10.53
C THR A 318 -2.40 10.13 11.02
N LEU A 319 -1.57 9.55 10.14
CA LEU A 319 -0.74 8.39 10.44
C LEU A 319 0.28 8.70 11.53
N ASP A 320 0.42 7.78 12.47
CA ASP A 320 1.45 7.78 13.50
C ASP A 320 2.50 6.73 13.13
N LEU A 321 3.72 7.18 12.83
CA LEU A 321 4.77 6.27 12.33
C LEU A 321 5.21 5.24 13.35
N ASP A 322 5.19 5.59 14.64
CA ASP A 322 5.61 4.68 15.70
C ASP A 322 4.54 3.59 15.92
N MET A 323 3.25 3.96 15.81
CA MET A 323 2.15 3.00 15.82
C MET A 323 2.15 2.12 14.55
N GLN A 324 2.44 2.70 13.39
CA GLN A 324 2.52 1.95 12.14
C GLN A 324 3.60 0.86 12.22
N GLU A 325 4.79 1.24 12.68
CA GLU A 325 5.90 0.30 12.85
C GLU A 325 5.60 -0.80 13.89
N ALA A 326 4.96 -0.43 15.01
CA ALA A 326 4.50 -1.38 16.03
C ALA A 326 3.47 -2.37 15.45
N ALA A 327 2.53 -1.86 14.63
CA ALA A 327 1.52 -2.67 13.97
C ALA A 327 2.13 -3.66 12.97
N GLU A 328 3.08 -3.20 12.14
CA GLU A 328 3.80 -4.03 11.18
C GLU A 328 4.57 -5.17 11.88
N ARG A 329 5.33 -4.84 12.93
CA ARG A 329 6.05 -5.85 13.71
C ARG A 329 5.12 -6.87 14.35
N ALA A 330 4.03 -6.41 14.98
CA ALA A 330 3.09 -7.29 15.68
C ALA A 330 2.38 -8.24 14.71
N LEU A 331 1.88 -7.73 13.59
CA LEU A 331 1.19 -8.53 12.58
C LEU A 331 2.14 -9.51 11.90
N GLN A 332 3.32 -9.05 11.45
CA GLN A 332 4.29 -9.91 10.77
C GLN A 332 4.77 -11.05 11.69
N THR A 333 5.13 -10.73 12.95
CA THR A 333 5.54 -11.74 13.93
C THR A 333 4.48 -12.80 14.13
N GLN A 334 3.22 -12.38 14.18
CA GLN A 334 2.10 -13.30 14.38
C GLN A 334 1.87 -14.20 13.16
N LEU A 335 1.91 -13.64 11.94
CA LEU A 335 1.76 -14.41 10.71
C LEU A 335 2.90 -15.44 10.58
N ASP A 336 4.13 -15.03 10.87
CA ASP A 336 5.30 -15.92 10.87
C ASP A 336 5.15 -17.06 11.92
N ALA A 337 4.62 -16.76 13.11
CA ALA A 337 4.38 -17.75 14.14
C ALA A 337 3.31 -18.78 13.73
N ILE A 338 2.26 -18.34 13.03
CA ILE A 338 1.23 -19.24 12.50
C ILE A 338 1.85 -20.17 11.44
N GLU A 339 2.59 -19.62 10.46
CA GLU A 339 3.26 -20.40 9.41
C GLU A 339 4.38 -21.30 9.94
N ALA A 340 5.04 -20.91 11.04
CA ALA A 340 6.00 -21.76 11.75
C ALA A 340 5.37 -22.90 12.54
N GLY A 341 4.03 -23.00 12.58
CA GLY A 341 3.30 -24.06 13.26
C GLY A 341 3.23 -23.93 14.78
N VAL A 342 3.47 -22.75 15.34
CA VAL A 342 3.38 -22.52 16.81
C VAL A 342 2.01 -22.88 17.35
N TYR A 343 0.97 -22.71 16.55
CA TYR A 343 -0.42 -22.99 16.92
C TYR A 343 -0.94 -24.37 16.47
N SER A 344 -0.10 -25.19 15.83
CA SER A 344 -0.48 -26.47 15.22
C SER A 344 0.54 -27.61 15.44
N ASN A 345 1.16 -27.65 16.62
CA ASN A 345 2.11 -28.67 17.03
C ASN A 345 3.31 -28.83 16.05
N GLY A 346 3.84 -27.69 15.57
CA GLY A 346 4.99 -27.65 14.66
C GLY A 346 4.66 -27.99 13.20
N LYS A 347 3.39 -28.08 12.83
CA LYS A 347 2.96 -28.36 11.46
C LYS A 347 2.11 -27.21 10.92
N PHE A 348 2.53 -26.58 9.84
CA PHE A 348 1.65 -25.74 9.04
C PHE A 348 1.07 -26.62 7.93
N PRO A 349 -0.26 -26.71 7.77
CA PRO A 349 -0.87 -27.73 6.92
C PRO A 349 -0.53 -27.49 5.46
N GLY A 350 0.44 -28.23 4.90
CA GLY A 350 0.73 -28.47 3.48
C GLY A 350 0.55 -27.31 2.50
N ARG A 351 0.74 -26.07 2.95
CA ARG A 351 0.48 -24.84 2.21
C ARG A 351 1.76 -24.05 2.04
N THR A 352 1.82 -23.27 0.98
CA THR A 352 2.95 -22.39 0.70
C THR A 352 3.02 -21.30 1.77
N THR A 353 4.13 -21.21 2.48
CA THR A 353 4.42 -20.09 3.39
C THR A 353 4.85 -18.87 2.60
N TYR A 354 4.73 -17.68 3.18
CA TYR A 354 5.21 -16.45 2.56
C TYR A 354 6.68 -16.54 2.15
N ARG A 355 7.53 -17.12 3.01
CA ARG A 355 8.95 -17.27 2.73
C ARG A 355 9.21 -18.17 1.52
N GLU A 356 8.60 -19.36 1.48
CA GLU A 356 8.73 -20.28 0.35
C GLU A 356 8.23 -19.66 -0.96
N TYR A 357 7.12 -18.91 -0.89
CA TYR A 357 6.57 -18.22 -2.05
C TYR A 357 7.55 -17.15 -2.58
N ILE A 358 8.06 -16.26 -1.72
CA ILE A 358 8.98 -15.20 -2.14
C ILE A 358 10.28 -15.79 -2.69
N GLU A 359 10.81 -16.85 -2.11
CA GLU A 359 11.99 -17.55 -2.62
C GLU A 359 11.73 -18.17 -4.01
N SER A 360 10.59 -18.82 -4.20
CA SER A 360 10.22 -19.43 -5.49
C SER A 360 9.85 -18.42 -6.56
N SER A 361 9.04 -17.40 -6.25
CA SER A 361 8.59 -16.39 -7.21
C SER A 361 9.72 -15.49 -7.69
N LYS A 362 10.70 -15.18 -6.84
CA LYS A 362 11.91 -14.47 -7.24
C LYS A 362 12.73 -15.26 -8.26
N ALA A 363 12.67 -16.58 -8.22
CA ALA A 363 13.37 -17.45 -9.16
C ALA A 363 12.65 -17.57 -10.51
N THR A 364 11.31 -17.56 -10.54
CA THR A 364 10.48 -17.76 -11.74
C THR A 364 10.05 -16.45 -12.41
N GLY A 365 9.93 -15.36 -11.67
CA GLY A 365 9.42 -14.06 -12.17
C GLY A 365 7.93 -14.11 -12.57
N GLU A 366 7.17 -15.06 -12.04
CA GLU A 366 5.74 -15.19 -12.30
C GLU A 366 4.96 -14.11 -11.53
N ASP A 367 4.03 -13.46 -12.22
CA ASP A 367 3.03 -12.54 -11.63
C ASP A 367 1.77 -13.34 -11.31
N HIS A 368 1.43 -13.43 -10.03
CA HIS A 368 0.27 -14.19 -9.55
C HIS A 368 -1.02 -13.35 -9.45
N GLY A 369 -1.03 -12.14 -9.96
CA GLY A 369 -2.20 -11.26 -10.00
C GLY A 369 -2.57 -10.66 -8.64
N LEU A 370 -3.88 -10.44 -8.42
CA LEU A 370 -4.37 -9.74 -7.22
C LEU A 370 -4.33 -10.60 -5.93
N PHE A 371 -4.43 -11.93 -6.07
CA PHE A 371 -4.58 -12.85 -4.95
C PHE A 371 -3.32 -13.65 -4.71
N THR A 372 -2.90 -13.69 -3.47
CA THR A 372 -1.67 -14.37 -3.04
C THR A 372 -1.97 -15.77 -2.52
N PRO A 373 -1.07 -16.75 -2.70
CA PRO A 373 -1.27 -18.12 -2.24
C PRO A 373 -0.91 -18.35 -0.76
N TYR A 374 -0.33 -17.35 -0.09
CA TYR A 374 0.14 -17.43 1.29
C TYR A 374 -0.78 -16.68 2.28
N LEU A 375 -0.57 -16.93 3.57
CA LEU A 375 -1.37 -16.34 4.64
C LEU A 375 -1.22 -14.82 4.68
N GLN A 376 -2.36 -14.12 4.71
CA GLN A 376 -2.46 -12.67 4.73
C GLN A 376 -2.98 -12.16 6.07
N GLY A 377 -2.74 -10.87 6.32
CA GLY A 377 -3.29 -10.16 7.45
C GLY A 377 -3.54 -8.70 7.12
N ALA A 378 -4.50 -8.10 7.81
CA ALA A 378 -4.76 -6.66 7.78
C ALA A 378 -4.91 -6.13 9.20
N LEU A 379 -4.44 -4.91 9.44
CA LEU A 379 -4.59 -4.22 10.72
C LEU A 379 -4.95 -2.77 10.48
N VAL A 380 -5.93 -2.27 11.23
CA VAL A 380 -6.25 -0.84 11.27
C VAL A 380 -6.33 -0.39 12.72
N ALA A 381 -5.69 0.73 13.04
CA ALA A 381 -5.81 1.39 14.32
C ALA A 381 -6.42 2.79 14.15
N LEU A 382 -7.50 3.06 14.86
CA LEU A 382 -8.26 4.31 14.82
C LEU A 382 -8.25 4.99 16.18
N GLU A 383 -7.95 6.26 16.23
CA GLU A 383 -8.23 7.09 17.40
C GLU A 383 -9.75 7.18 17.58
N ALA A 384 -10.24 6.76 18.73
CA ALA A 384 -11.66 6.55 18.95
C ALA A 384 -12.50 7.82 18.80
N ASN A 385 -12.02 8.94 19.33
CA ASN A 385 -12.75 10.22 19.36
C ASN A 385 -12.73 10.99 18.04
N THR A 386 -11.73 10.80 17.19
CA THR A 386 -11.54 11.60 15.96
C THR A 386 -11.75 10.78 14.68
N GLY A 387 -11.65 9.46 14.76
CA GLY A 387 -11.59 8.58 13.61
C GLY A 387 -10.23 8.65 12.86
N TYR A 388 -9.21 9.30 13.43
CA TYR A 388 -7.91 9.39 12.80
C TYR A 388 -7.27 8.01 12.66
N ILE A 389 -6.93 7.66 11.43
CA ILE A 389 -6.21 6.42 11.13
C ILE A 389 -4.76 6.60 11.60
N ARG A 390 -4.40 5.91 12.68
CA ARG A 390 -3.07 5.94 13.29
C ARG A 390 -2.13 4.90 12.71
N ALA A 391 -2.66 3.76 12.26
CA ALA A 391 -1.94 2.73 11.52
C ALA A 391 -2.87 2.03 10.54
N MET A 392 -2.34 1.62 9.38
CA MET A 392 -3.08 0.81 8.38
C MET A 392 -2.13 -0.14 7.66
N ILE A 393 -2.46 -1.42 7.72
CA ILE A 393 -1.81 -2.50 6.98
C ILE A 393 -2.88 -3.23 6.18
N GLY A 394 -2.74 -3.27 4.87
CA GLY A 394 -3.71 -3.91 3.97
C GLY A 394 -3.27 -5.28 3.46
N GLY A 395 -2.10 -5.75 3.85
CA GLY A 395 -1.52 -7.03 3.45
C GLY A 395 -0.08 -7.18 3.90
N ARG A 396 0.50 -8.34 3.66
CA ARG A 396 1.83 -8.71 4.15
C ARG A 396 2.97 -8.08 3.36
N ASP A 397 2.80 -7.94 2.05
CA ASP A 397 3.78 -7.34 1.13
C ASP A 397 3.06 -6.52 0.06
N PHE A 398 3.30 -5.20 0.06
CA PHE A 398 2.69 -4.29 -0.91
C PHE A 398 3.31 -4.42 -2.31
N ASP A 399 4.59 -4.79 -2.40
CA ASP A 399 5.25 -4.97 -3.70
C ASP A 399 4.71 -6.20 -4.43
N ASP A 400 4.35 -7.25 -3.70
CA ASP A 400 3.77 -8.47 -4.25
C ASP A 400 2.26 -8.33 -4.52
N SER A 401 1.51 -7.71 -3.60
CA SER A 401 0.05 -7.53 -3.74
C SER A 401 -0.39 -6.13 -3.35
N LYS A 402 -0.91 -5.37 -4.32
CA LYS A 402 -1.49 -4.03 -4.11
C LYS A 402 -2.89 -4.06 -3.50
N TYR A 403 -3.49 -5.25 -3.38
CA TYR A 403 -4.83 -5.42 -2.86
C TYR A 403 -4.91 -5.11 -1.37
N ASN A 404 -5.59 -4.00 -1.03
CA ASN A 404 -5.75 -3.53 0.34
C ASN A 404 -6.90 -4.25 1.03
N ARG A 405 -6.59 -5.26 1.82
CA ARG A 405 -7.59 -6.08 2.50
C ARG A 405 -8.34 -5.35 3.60
N ALA A 406 -7.76 -4.27 4.14
CA ALA A 406 -8.45 -3.43 5.13
C ALA A 406 -9.65 -2.66 4.52
N THR A 407 -9.57 -2.26 3.24
CA THR A 407 -10.54 -1.35 2.63
C THR A 407 -11.28 -1.92 1.42
N GLN A 408 -10.69 -2.89 0.71
CA GLN A 408 -11.23 -3.46 -0.52
C GLN A 408 -11.83 -4.85 -0.32
N ALA A 409 -11.28 -5.66 0.60
CA ALA A 409 -11.80 -7.00 0.84
C ALA A 409 -13.17 -6.96 1.50
N ILE A 410 -14.00 -7.94 1.14
CA ILE A 410 -15.27 -8.25 1.82
C ILE A 410 -15.05 -9.59 2.52
N ARG A 411 -15.02 -9.59 3.88
CA ARG A 411 -14.70 -10.75 4.71
C ARG A 411 -15.78 -11.01 5.74
N GLN A 412 -16.04 -12.27 6.01
CA GLN A 412 -16.99 -12.65 7.05
C GLN A 412 -16.45 -12.22 8.41
N PRO A 413 -17.15 -11.33 9.14
CA PRO A 413 -16.70 -10.87 10.46
C PRO A 413 -16.83 -11.95 11.53
N GLY A 414 -17.62 -12.99 11.29
CA GLY A 414 -17.91 -14.00 12.28
C GLY A 414 -18.42 -13.38 13.58
N SER A 415 -18.03 -13.92 14.70
CA SER A 415 -18.49 -13.47 16.01
C SER A 415 -18.14 -12.03 16.39
N THR A 416 -17.32 -11.30 15.61
CA THR A 416 -17.16 -9.83 15.82
C THR A 416 -18.42 -9.05 15.46
N PHE A 417 -19.37 -9.65 14.76
CA PHE A 417 -20.69 -9.06 14.47
C PHE A 417 -21.67 -9.14 15.66
N LYS A 418 -21.50 -10.10 16.57
CA LYS A 418 -22.42 -10.33 17.71
C LYS A 418 -22.69 -9.10 18.57
N PRO A 419 -21.75 -8.19 18.86
CA PRO A 419 -22.04 -6.98 19.62
C PRO A 419 -23.19 -6.15 19.06
N PHE A 420 -23.49 -6.19 17.76
CA PHE A 420 -24.65 -5.49 17.20
C PHE A 420 -25.97 -6.19 17.55
N VAL A 421 -25.98 -7.53 17.69
CA VAL A 421 -27.15 -8.27 18.18
C VAL A 421 -27.44 -7.90 19.62
N TYR A 422 -26.40 -7.91 20.46
CA TYR A 422 -26.53 -7.58 21.88
C TYR A 422 -26.83 -6.10 22.09
N SER A 423 -26.28 -5.20 21.28
CA SER A 423 -26.62 -3.78 21.29
C SER A 423 -28.10 -3.56 20.96
N ALA A 424 -28.63 -4.26 19.95
CA ALA A 424 -30.06 -4.21 19.61
C ALA A 424 -30.93 -4.71 20.78
N ALA A 425 -30.51 -5.77 21.46
CA ALA A 425 -31.23 -6.30 22.62
C ALA A 425 -31.25 -5.30 23.79
N VAL A 426 -30.07 -4.79 24.19
CA VAL A 426 -29.96 -3.80 25.27
C VAL A 426 -30.77 -2.54 24.96
N ARG A 427 -30.72 -2.05 23.71
CA ARG A 427 -31.57 -0.93 23.24
C ARG A 427 -33.06 -1.24 23.32
N ALA A 428 -33.45 -2.49 23.11
CA ALA A 428 -34.85 -2.93 23.23
C ALA A 428 -35.30 -3.13 24.69
N GLY A 429 -34.42 -2.91 25.67
CA GLY A 429 -34.72 -3.01 27.11
C GLY A 429 -34.44 -4.39 27.72
N HIS A 430 -33.74 -5.28 27.00
CA HIS A 430 -33.33 -6.57 27.57
C HIS A 430 -32.19 -6.35 28.58
N PRO A 431 -32.33 -6.85 29.82
CA PRO A 431 -31.30 -6.72 30.84
C PRO A 431 -30.09 -7.60 30.54
N VAL A 432 -28.88 -7.14 30.92
CA VAL A 432 -27.63 -7.87 30.67
C VAL A 432 -27.56 -9.24 31.35
N THR A 433 -28.44 -9.47 32.33
CA THR A 433 -28.60 -10.74 33.07
C THR A 433 -29.73 -11.63 32.56
N GLU A 434 -30.38 -11.23 31.45
CA GLU A 434 -31.42 -12.05 30.82
C GLU A 434 -30.88 -13.44 30.50
N ILE A 435 -31.69 -14.45 30.85
CA ILE A 435 -31.30 -15.83 30.61
C ILE A 435 -31.64 -16.23 29.19
N LEU A 436 -30.60 -16.59 28.44
CA LEU A 436 -30.68 -17.05 27.06
C LEU A 436 -30.54 -18.58 27.01
N ASP A 437 -31.19 -19.16 26.01
CA ASP A 437 -31.18 -20.61 25.79
C ASP A 437 -30.06 -20.96 24.76
N ASP A 438 -29.03 -21.66 25.24
CA ASP A 438 -27.91 -22.17 24.46
C ASP A 438 -28.08 -23.62 23.98
N SER A 439 -29.31 -24.17 24.04
CA SER A 439 -29.59 -25.52 23.54
C SER A 439 -29.67 -25.54 21.98
N PRO A 440 -29.52 -26.73 21.36
CA PRO A 440 -29.62 -26.85 19.88
C PRO A 440 -30.95 -26.33 19.33
N LEU A 441 -30.90 -25.79 18.12
CA LEU A 441 -32.10 -25.36 17.39
C LEU A 441 -32.93 -26.59 16.95
N ASN A 442 -34.15 -26.69 17.40
CA ASN A 442 -35.06 -27.75 17.01
C ASN A 442 -36.49 -27.18 16.85
N PRO A 443 -37.07 -27.16 15.65
CA PRO A 443 -36.49 -27.64 14.37
C PRO A 443 -35.32 -26.79 13.85
N PRO A 444 -34.56 -27.27 12.84
CA PRO A 444 -33.57 -26.46 12.13
C PRO A 444 -34.18 -25.18 11.54
N VAL A 445 -33.38 -24.11 11.50
CA VAL A 445 -33.81 -22.86 10.89
C VAL A 445 -33.78 -22.98 9.36
N ILE A 446 -34.84 -22.52 8.71
CA ILE A 446 -34.87 -22.47 7.23
C ILE A 446 -34.32 -21.11 6.78
N GLN A 447 -33.26 -21.14 5.96
CA GLN A 447 -32.69 -19.94 5.37
C GLN A 447 -33.54 -19.43 4.19
N LEU A 448 -33.27 -18.21 3.70
CA LEU A 448 -34.01 -17.59 2.57
C LEU A 448 -33.94 -18.41 1.29
N ASP A 449 -32.89 -19.20 1.09
CA ASP A 449 -32.70 -20.11 -0.05
C ASP A 449 -33.39 -21.49 0.17
N SER A 450 -34.24 -21.59 1.20
CA SER A 450 -34.95 -22.79 1.60
C SER A 450 -34.05 -23.94 2.09
N THR A 451 -32.76 -23.71 2.37
CA THR A 451 -31.87 -24.71 2.95
C THR A 451 -32.07 -24.81 4.47
N PRO A 452 -32.17 -26.04 5.04
CA PRO A 452 -32.13 -26.21 6.47
C PRO A 452 -30.75 -25.85 7.01
N TRP A 453 -30.71 -25.03 8.06
CA TRP A 453 -29.47 -24.62 8.72
C TRP A 453 -29.52 -24.99 10.18
N GLN A 454 -28.55 -25.76 10.62
CA GLN A 454 -28.44 -26.24 12.00
C GLN A 454 -27.04 -25.87 12.54
N PRO A 455 -26.91 -24.64 13.03
CA PRO A 455 -25.65 -24.16 13.59
C PRO A 455 -25.32 -24.86 14.89
N LYS A 456 -24.03 -24.80 15.25
CA LYS A 456 -23.49 -25.30 16.52
C LYS A 456 -22.61 -24.24 17.15
N ASP A 457 -22.28 -24.41 18.40
CA ASP A 457 -21.20 -23.68 19.03
C ASP A 457 -19.83 -24.24 18.64
N ASP A 458 -18.79 -23.37 18.66
CA ASP A 458 -17.44 -23.69 18.16
C ASP A 458 -16.79 -24.90 18.87
N ASP A 459 -17.21 -25.19 20.10
CA ASP A 459 -16.72 -26.31 20.93
C ASP A 459 -17.61 -27.55 20.87
N ASP A 460 -18.66 -27.56 20.02
CA ASP A 460 -19.67 -28.62 19.93
C ASP A 460 -20.38 -28.93 21.27
N THR A 461 -20.31 -28.03 22.29
CA THR A 461 -20.98 -28.16 23.57
C THR A 461 -22.20 -27.24 23.65
N THR A 462 -23.07 -27.47 24.63
CA THR A 462 -24.18 -26.59 24.98
C THR A 462 -24.18 -26.32 26.49
N LEU A 463 -24.45 -25.07 26.85
CA LEU A 463 -24.47 -24.64 28.25
C LEU A 463 -25.88 -24.56 28.85
N GLY A 464 -26.92 -24.84 28.05
CA GLY A 464 -28.31 -24.72 28.46
C GLY A 464 -28.73 -23.26 28.67
N MET A 465 -29.29 -22.96 29.85
CA MET A 465 -29.77 -21.60 30.16
C MET A 465 -28.65 -20.78 30.79
N ILE A 466 -28.20 -19.70 30.12
CA ILE A 466 -27.09 -18.88 30.57
C ILE A 466 -27.42 -17.38 30.48
N PRO A 467 -26.81 -16.53 31.31
CA PRO A 467 -26.99 -15.08 31.21
C PRO A 467 -26.50 -14.51 29.88
N MET A 468 -27.15 -13.45 29.40
CA MET A 468 -26.79 -12.73 28.18
C MET A 468 -25.32 -12.31 28.19
N ARG A 469 -24.81 -11.80 29.28
CA ARG A 469 -23.39 -11.42 29.47
C ARG A 469 -22.48 -12.64 29.23
N GLU A 470 -22.83 -13.80 29.76
CA GLU A 470 -22.05 -15.04 29.59
C GLU A 470 -22.05 -15.52 28.14
N ALA A 471 -23.19 -15.49 27.50
CA ALA A 471 -23.34 -15.83 26.09
C ALA A 471 -22.46 -14.95 25.21
N LEU A 472 -22.28 -13.64 25.52
CA LEU A 472 -21.43 -12.73 24.78
C LEU A 472 -19.93 -13.01 25.01
N TYR A 473 -19.47 -13.14 26.27
CA TYR A 473 -18.03 -13.28 26.51
C TYR A 473 -17.49 -14.68 26.15
N LEU A 474 -18.33 -15.72 26.20
CA LEU A 474 -18.03 -17.06 25.69
C LEU A 474 -18.27 -17.15 24.17
N SER A 475 -18.91 -16.15 23.61
CA SER A 475 -19.18 -16.10 22.15
C SER A 475 -20.13 -17.21 21.67
N ARG A 476 -21.14 -17.59 22.46
CA ARG A 476 -22.09 -18.69 22.15
C ARG A 476 -22.90 -18.36 20.89
N ASN A 477 -22.93 -19.27 19.92
CA ASN A 477 -23.66 -19.12 18.67
C ASN A 477 -25.16 -19.32 18.87
N LEU A 478 -25.54 -20.42 19.51
CA LEU A 478 -26.96 -20.83 19.67
C LEU A 478 -27.76 -19.78 20.43
N ALA A 479 -27.25 -19.31 21.56
CA ALA A 479 -27.87 -18.27 22.36
C ALA A 479 -28.01 -16.95 21.57
N THR A 480 -26.96 -16.55 20.84
CA THR A 480 -26.98 -15.33 20.03
C THR A 480 -27.97 -15.40 18.85
N ILE A 481 -28.06 -16.56 18.18
CA ILE A 481 -29.00 -16.75 17.06
C ILE A 481 -30.43 -16.65 17.57
N LYS A 482 -30.77 -17.32 18.68
CA LYS A 482 -32.12 -17.26 19.27
C LYS A 482 -32.50 -15.84 19.69
N LEU A 483 -31.58 -15.12 20.36
CA LEU A 483 -31.75 -13.70 20.68
C LEU A 483 -31.97 -12.85 19.43
N GLY A 484 -31.11 -12.99 18.44
CA GLY A 484 -31.23 -12.23 17.19
C GLY A 484 -32.51 -12.55 16.41
N MET A 485 -32.94 -13.81 16.41
CA MET A 485 -34.21 -14.20 15.80
C MET A 485 -35.42 -13.62 16.54
N SER A 486 -35.39 -13.52 17.87
CA SER A 486 -36.47 -12.88 18.65
C SER A 486 -36.57 -11.37 18.36
N LEU A 487 -35.43 -10.70 18.12
CA LEU A 487 -35.39 -9.29 17.75
C LEU A 487 -35.76 -9.05 16.27
N GLY A 488 -35.55 -10.05 15.42
CA GLY A 488 -35.72 -9.98 13.96
C GLY A 488 -34.48 -9.50 13.23
N GLN A 489 -34.20 -10.07 12.06
CA GLN A 489 -33.01 -9.82 11.25
C GLN A 489 -32.89 -8.34 10.85
N GLU A 490 -34.00 -7.71 10.45
CA GLU A 490 -33.99 -6.29 10.03
C GLU A 490 -33.64 -5.34 11.18
N THR A 491 -34.02 -5.65 12.41
CA THR A 491 -33.64 -4.90 13.60
C THR A 491 -32.14 -4.95 13.82
N VAL A 492 -31.54 -6.13 13.74
CA VAL A 492 -30.10 -6.33 13.90
C VAL A 492 -29.30 -5.69 12.76
N ILE A 493 -29.79 -5.80 11.51
CA ILE A 493 -29.19 -5.11 10.34
C ILE A 493 -29.29 -3.60 10.51
N GLY A 494 -30.44 -3.10 10.97
CA GLY A 494 -30.67 -1.69 11.27
C GLY A 494 -29.68 -1.17 12.32
N GLU A 495 -29.43 -1.97 13.35
CA GLU A 495 -28.44 -1.66 14.38
C GLU A 495 -27.02 -1.60 13.77
N ALA A 496 -26.59 -2.61 13.01
CA ALA A 496 -25.28 -2.61 12.36
C ALA A 496 -25.09 -1.39 11.42
N ARG A 497 -26.14 -1.02 10.68
CA ARG A 497 -26.14 0.21 9.83
C ARG A 497 -25.98 1.47 10.67
N ARG A 498 -26.62 1.57 11.83
CA ARG A 498 -26.48 2.69 12.78
C ARG A 498 -25.04 2.85 13.23
N TYR A 499 -24.33 1.74 13.46
CA TYR A 499 -22.90 1.72 13.75
C TYR A 499 -22.01 1.95 12.53
N GLY A 500 -22.58 2.19 11.33
CA GLY A 500 -21.87 2.61 10.13
C GLY A 500 -21.47 1.48 9.19
N ILE A 501 -22.04 0.29 9.31
CA ILE A 501 -21.87 -0.77 8.31
C ILE A 501 -22.68 -0.41 7.07
N THR A 502 -22.00 -0.11 5.97
CA THR A 502 -22.62 0.28 4.68
C THR A 502 -22.61 -0.87 3.68
N THR A 503 -21.78 -1.86 3.88
CA THR A 503 -21.77 -3.09 3.07
C THR A 503 -23.18 -3.74 3.12
N PRO A 504 -23.77 -4.12 1.98
CA PRO A 504 -25.11 -4.73 1.93
C PRO A 504 -25.19 -6.00 2.77
N LEU A 505 -26.14 -6.04 3.69
CA LEU A 505 -26.40 -7.18 4.58
C LEU A 505 -27.78 -7.78 4.22
N PRO A 506 -27.84 -8.97 3.64
CA PRO A 506 -29.09 -9.68 3.41
C PRO A 506 -29.63 -10.28 4.71
N ALA A 507 -30.96 -10.27 4.88
CA ALA A 507 -31.65 -10.69 6.11
C ALA A 507 -31.74 -12.21 6.29
N TYR A 508 -30.60 -12.90 6.28
CA TYR A 508 -30.52 -14.32 6.61
C TYR A 508 -30.40 -14.52 8.12
N PRO A 509 -30.96 -15.59 8.70
CA PRO A 509 -30.79 -15.92 10.11
C PRO A 509 -29.31 -16.03 10.54
N SER A 510 -28.41 -16.45 9.66
CA SER A 510 -26.98 -16.53 9.90
C SER A 510 -26.26 -15.18 10.05
N ILE A 511 -26.96 -14.04 9.79
CA ILE A 511 -26.41 -12.71 10.02
C ILE A 511 -26.06 -12.48 11.50
N HIS A 512 -26.81 -13.09 12.44
CA HIS A 512 -26.60 -12.91 13.87
C HIS A 512 -25.25 -13.38 14.37
N ILE A 513 -24.59 -14.25 13.62
CA ILE A 513 -23.21 -14.71 13.92
C ILE A 513 -22.19 -14.21 12.90
N GLY A 514 -22.57 -13.24 12.06
CA GLY A 514 -21.65 -12.59 11.12
C GLY A 514 -21.25 -13.44 9.91
N ALA A 515 -22.14 -14.31 9.43
CA ALA A 515 -21.88 -15.16 8.25
C ALA A 515 -21.91 -14.40 6.90
N ARG A 516 -22.02 -13.08 6.90
CA ARG A 516 -22.02 -12.25 5.69
C ARG A 516 -20.85 -11.30 5.69
N GLY A 517 -20.21 -11.17 4.51
CA GLY A 517 -19.00 -10.39 4.38
C GLY A 517 -19.23 -8.89 4.56
N VAL A 518 -18.30 -8.24 5.26
CA VAL A 518 -18.25 -6.80 5.52
C VAL A 518 -16.83 -6.32 5.25
N LYS A 519 -16.66 -5.05 4.90
CA LYS A 519 -15.32 -4.47 4.78
C LYS A 519 -14.67 -4.35 6.15
N PRO A 520 -13.41 -4.79 6.31
CA PRO A 520 -12.71 -4.70 7.60
C PRO A 520 -12.69 -3.30 8.20
N MET A 521 -12.45 -2.29 7.41
CA MET A 521 -12.47 -0.90 7.88
C MET A 521 -13.82 -0.50 8.48
N GLU A 522 -14.95 -0.93 7.89
CA GLU A 522 -16.29 -0.62 8.42
C GLU A 522 -16.51 -1.30 9.77
N MET A 523 -16.11 -2.57 9.89
CA MET A 523 -16.21 -3.30 11.18
C MET A 523 -15.39 -2.63 12.28
N ILE A 524 -14.15 -2.24 11.99
CA ILE A 524 -13.27 -1.62 12.98
C ILE A 524 -13.77 -0.23 13.36
N ALA A 525 -14.22 0.56 12.38
CA ALA A 525 -14.77 1.89 12.63
C ALA A 525 -16.05 1.86 13.47
N ALA A 526 -16.89 0.83 13.30
CA ALA A 526 -18.09 0.66 14.11
C ALA A 526 -17.78 0.55 15.62
N TYR A 527 -16.64 -0.05 15.98
CA TYR A 527 -16.24 -0.20 17.37
C TYR A 527 -15.78 1.11 18.04
N THR A 528 -15.58 2.18 17.28
CA THR A 528 -15.32 3.49 17.88
C THR A 528 -16.49 3.95 18.74
N ALA A 529 -17.72 3.57 18.38
CA ALA A 529 -18.90 3.89 19.17
C ALA A 529 -18.88 3.24 20.56
N PHE A 530 -18.38 2.01 20.71
CA PHE A 530 -18.19 1.40 22.03
C PHE A 530 -17.08 2.08 22.81
N ALA A 531 -15.95 2.38 22.16
CA ALA A 531 -14.80 3.02 22.81
C ALA A 531 -15.15 4.41 23.39
N THR A 532 -16.07 5.13 22.77
CA THR A 532 -16.46 6.53 23.11
C THR A 532 -17.80 6.63 23.84
N LEU A 533 -18.36 5.53 24.29
CA LEU A 533 -19.68 5.47 24.95
C LEU A 533 -20.81 6.05 24.08
N GLY A 534 -20.89 5.60 22.84
CA GLY A 534 -22.03 5.81 21.97
C GLY A 534 -21.83 6.73 20.75
N THR A 535 -20.65 7.31 20.57
CA THR A 535 -20.38 8.17 19.44
C THR A 535 -19.45 7.49 18.40
N ARG A 536 -19.96 7.23 17.21
CA ARG A 536 -19.17 6.70 16.10
C ARG A 536 -18.33 7.81 15.44
N ALA A 537 -17.08 7.53 15.13
CA ALA A 537 -16.22 8.41 14.35
C ALA A 537 -15.97 7.82 12.94
N GLU A 538 -16.03 8.67 11.91
CA GLU A 538 -15.67 8.26 10.55
C GLU A 538 -14.15 8.20 10.39
N PRO A 539 -13.60 7.18 9.69
CA PRO A 539 -12.17 7.08 9.46
C PRO A 539 -11.62 8.24 8.62
N ILE A 540 -10.61 8.93 9.13
CA ILE A 540 -9.94 10.06 8.49
C ILE A 540 -8.46 9.75 8.32
N GLY A 541 -7.94 9.89 7.08
CA GLY A 541 -6.54 9.69 6.77
C GLY A 541 -5.77 10.99 6.51
N ILE A 542 -6.44 12.08 6.13
CA ILE A 542 -5.81 13.36 5.80
C ILE A 542 -6.23 14.41 6.81
N LEU A 543 -5.25 15.14 7.37
CA LEU A 543 -5.51 16.31 8.22
C LEU A 543 -5.73 17.55 7.36
N ARG A 544 -4.77 17.85 6.46
CA ARG A 544 -4.83 18.97 5.55
C ARG A 544 -3.90 18.80 4.36
N VAL A 545 -4.16 19.55 3.31
CA VAL A 545 -3.30 19.67 2.13
C VAL A 545 -2.96 21.14 1.93
N GLU A 546 -1.67 21.42 1.77
CA GLU A 546 -1.13 22.76 1.55
C GLU A 546 -0.49 22.85 0.15
N ASP A 547 -0.46 24.03 -0.43
CA ASP A 547 0.36 24.33 -1.60
C ASP A 547 1.84 24.57 -1.21
N ARG A 548 2.69 24.93 -2.20
CA ARG A 548 4.12 25.21 -2.00
C ARG A 548 4.37 26.41 -1.09
N GLN A 549 3.46 27.36 -1.05
CA GLN A 549 3.52 28.58 -0.27
C GLN A 549 3.02 28.37 1.17
N GLY A 550 2.44 27.20 1.47
CA GLY A 550 1.87 26.86 2.76
C GLY A 550 0.41 27.29 2.93
N ASN A 551 -0.28 27.68 1.84
CA ASN A 551 -1.70 27.97 1.90
C ASN A 551 -2.48 26.64 1.99
N ILE A 552 -3.47 26.58 2.88
CA ILE A 552 -4.31 25.39 3.04
C ILE A 552 -5.31 25.32 1.88
N LEU A 553 -5.18 24.29 1.05
CA LEU A 553 -6.08 24.00 -0.07
C LEU A 553 -7.28 23.15 0.38
N TRP A 554 -7.07 22.31 1.36
CA TRP A 554 -8.09 21.43 1.92
C TRP A 554 -7.75 21.01 3.34
N LYS A 555 -8.80 20.87 4.17
CA LYS A 555 -8.72 20.38 5.54
C LYS A 555 -9.86 19.42 5.78
N SER A 556 -9.62 18.31 6.46
CA SER A 556 -10.65 17.40 6.93
C SER A 556 -11.18 17.85 8.29
N ASP A 557 -12.47 17.72 8.47
CA ASP A 557 -13.13 17.90 9.76
C ASP A 557 -13.62 16.54 10.28
N PRO A 558 -13.31 16.16 11.52
CA PRO A 558 -13.82 14.94 12.13
C PRO A 558 -15.35 14.91 12.13
N ARG A 559 -15.92 13.85 11.57
CA ARG A 559 -17.36 13.60 11.60
C ARG A 559 -17.66 12.60 12.69
N ARG A 560 -18.56 12.98 13.56
CA ARG A 560 -19.00 12.16 14.69
C ARG A 560 -20.51 12.04 14.65
N GLU A 561 -21.00 10.85 14.93
CA GLU A 561 -22.42 10.55 14.96
C GLU A 561 -22.77 9.81 16.23
N GLU A 562 -23.72 10.31 16.99
CA GLU A 562 -24.26 9.61 18.16
C GLU A 562 -25.15 8.46 17.66
N VAL A 563 -24.79 7.24 18.01
CA VAL A 563 -25.47 6.04 17.56
C VAL A 563 -26.20 5.31 18.68
N MET A 564 -25.78 5.54 19.93
CA MET A 564 -26.38 4.98 21.12
C MET A 564 -26.12 5.91 22.31
N ASP A 565 -27.00 5.91 23.30
CA ASP A 565 -26.76 6.65 24.52
C ASP A 565 -25.63 6.06 25.37
N PRO A 566 -25.01 6.84 26.25
CA PRO A 566 -23.87 6.40 27.05
C PRO A 566 -24.18 5.25 28.00
N GLU A 567 -25.38 5.18 28.55
CA GLU A 567 -25.80 4.17 29.53
C GLU A 567 -25.83 2.77 28.89
N HIS A 568 -26.57 2.64 27.79
CA HIS A 568 -26.64 1.36 27.07
C HIS A 568 -25.27 0.98 26.51
N THR A 569 -24.51 1.95 26.01
CA THR A 569 -23.16 1.68 25.49
C THR A 569 -22.20 1.25 26.59
N TRP A 570 -22.29 1.84 27.77
CA TRP A 570 -21.47 1.43 28.91
C TRP A 570 -21.76 0.00 29.32
N LEU A 571 -23.04 -0.43 29.32
CA LEU A 571 -23.42 -1.82 29.58
C LEU A 571 -22.79 -2.78 28.55
N MET A 572 -22.79 -2.38 27.27
CA MET A 572 -22.12 -3.15 26.21
C MET A 572 -20.62 -3.24 26.43
N VAL A 573 -19.96 -2.12 26.76
CA VAL A 573 -18.51 -2.09 27.05
C VAL A 573 -18.19 -2.97 28.25
N ASP A 574 -18.97 -2.89 29.31
CA ASP A 574 -18.78 -3.68 30.52
C ASP A 574 -18.89 -5.21 30.25
N MET A 575 -19.88 -5.62 29.45
CA MET A 575 -19.96 -7.01 28.97
C MET A 575 -18.77 -7.41 28.09
N MET A 576 -18.28 -6.50 27.22
CA MET A 576 -17.14 -6.79 26.32
C MET A 576 -15.79 -6.75 27.03
N LYS A 577 -15.66 -6.12 28.20
CA LYS A 577 -14.49 -6.26 29.09
C LYS A 577 -14.32 -7.72 29.53
N ASP A 578 -15.42 -8.43 29.73
CA ASP A 578 -15.40 -9.83 30.14
C ASP A 578 -14.85 -10.76 29.06
N VAL A 579 -14.97 -10.43 27.77
CA VAL A 579 -14.31 -11.18 26.68
C VAL A 579 -12.80 -11.24 26.89
N ILE A 580 -12.20 -10.15 27.40
CA ILE A 580 -10.77 -10.05 27.70
C ILE A 580 -10.43 -10.63 29.07
N ARG A 581 -11.26 -10.37 30.10
CA ARG A 581 -10.95 -10.72 31.49
C ARG A 581 -11.19 -12.17 31.84
N ARG A 582 -12.16 -12.85 31.22
CA ARG A 582 -12.57 -14.23 31.50
C ARG A 582 -13.08 -15.02 30.28
N GLY A 583 -13.22 -14.37 29.11
CA GLY A 583 -13.80 -14.95 27.90
C GLY A 583 -12.77 -15.43 26.88
N THR A 584 -13.18 -15.38 25.62
CA THR A 584 -12.44 -15.96 24.48
C THR A 584 -11.08 -15.31 24.21
N ALA A 585 -10.79 -14.11 24.72
CA ALA A 585 -9.50 -13.45 24.58
C ALA A 585 -8.66 -13.45 25.88
N PHE A 586 -9.13 -14.09 26.95
CA PHE A 586 -8.47 -14.07 28.26
C PHE A 586 -7.00 -14.46 28.22
N SER A 587 -6.68 -15.57 27.56
CA SER A 587 -5.32 -16.10 27.53
C SER A 587 -4.34 -15.21 26.78
N ALA A 588 -4.81 -14.57 25.70
CA ALA A 588 -3.96 -13.75 24.82
C ALA A 588 -3.81 -12.32 25.30
N VAL A 589 -4.76 -11.80 26.10
CA VAL A 589 -4.75 -10.39 26.52
C VAL A 589 -4.49 -10.28 28.02
N TRP A 590 -5.44 -10.66 28.87
CA TRP A 590 -5.35 -10.47 30.32
C TRP A 590 -4.26 -11.34 30.96
N LYS A 591 -4.28 -12.63 30.71
CA LYS A 591 -3.28 -13.58 31.25
C LYS A 591 -1.87 -13.28 30.68
N ALA A 592 -1.78 -12.68 29.50
CA ALA A 592 -0.54 -12.20 28.93
C ALA A 592 -0.02 -10.90 29.58
N GLY A 593 -0.74 -10.33 30.55
CA GLY A 593 -0.32 -9.17 31.34
C GLY A 593 -0.66 -7.80 30.74
N PHE A 594 -1.64 -7.71 29.84
CA PHE A 594 -2.16 -6.42 29.38
C PHE A 594 -3.23 -5.93 30.34
N THR A 595 -2.90 -4.90 31.13
CA THR A 595 -3.72 -4.39 32.24
C THR A 595 -4.38 -3.04 31.96
N VAL A 596 -4.10 -2.43 30.79
CA VAL A 596 -4.77 -1.19 30.38
C VAL A 596 -6.26 -1.46 30.22
N PRO A 597 -7.16 -0.54 30.68
CA PRO A 597 -8.59 -0.70 30.47
C PRO A 597 -8.93 -0.96 29.01
N ALA A 598 -9.47 -2.16 28.74
CA ALA A 598 -9.77 -2.60 27.39
C ALA A 598 -10.98 -3.49 27.33
N ALA A 599 -11.64 -3.48 26.18
CA ALA A 599 -12.72 -4.37 25.83
C ALA A 599 -12.56 -4.84 24.36
N GLY A 600 -13.30 -5.85 23.95
CA GLY A 600 -13.16 -6.34 22.57
C GLY A 600 -14.00 -7.56 22.27
N LYS A 601 -13.86 -8.07 21.06
CA LYS A 601 -14.53 -9.27 20.58
C LYS A 601 -13.66 -10.07 19.63
N THR A 602 -13.60 -11.37 19.83
CA THR A 602 -13.01 -12.34 18.91
C THR A 602 -13.99 -12.69 17.81
N GLY A 603 -13.48 -12.98 16.61
CA GLY A 603 -14.25 -13.50 15.49
C GLY A 603 -13.57 -14.69 14.85
N THR A 604 -14.37 -15.66 14.48
CA THR A 604 -13.94 -16.86 13.76
C THR A 604 -15.10 -17.27 12.86
N THR A 605 -14.80 -17.74 11.66
CA THR A 605 -15.80 -18.36 10.78
C THR A 605 -15.84 -19.87 11.00
N ASP A 606 -16.98 -20.50 10.68
CA ASP A 606 -17.23 -21.92 10.94
C ASP A 606 -16.13 -22.85 10.41
N ASP A 607 -15.54 -22.51 9.27
CA ASP A 607 -14.45 -23.31 8.65
C ASP A 607 -13.05 -22.79 8.97
N TYR A 608 -12.88 -21.90 9.95
CA TYR A 608 -11.59 -21.26 10.29
C TYR A 608 -10.91 -20.59 9.09
N THR A 609 -11.69 -20.01 8.17
CA THR A 609 -11.17 -19.32 6.98
C THR A 609 -10.82 -17.88 7.24
N ASP A 610 -11.48 -17.25 8.20
CA ASP A 610 -11.27 -15.88 8.64
C ASP A 610 -11.18 -15.85 10.18
N ALA A 611 -10.12 -15.23 10.69
CA ALA A 611 -9.91 -15.03 12.10
C ALA A 611 -9.76 -13.54 12.41
N TRP A 612 -10.44 -13.06 13.46
CA TRP A 612 -10.52 -11.66 13.82
C TRP A 612 -10.30 -11.43 15.30
N PHE A 613 -9.74 -10.28 15.62
CA PHE A 613 -9.87 -9.65 16.92
C PHE A 613 -10.02 -8.14 16.75
N ILE A 614 -11.11 -7.58 17.29
CA ILE A 614 -11.29 -6.13 17.38
C ILE A 614 -11.33 -5.81 18.87
N GLY A 615 -10.29 -5.14 19.33
CA GLY A 615 -10.16 -4.69 20.71
C GLY A 615 -9.98 -3.17 20.77
N TYR A 616 -10.35 -2.58 21.89
CA TYR A 616 -10.31 -1.14 22.06
C TYR A 616 -10.08 -0.75 23.53
N THR A 617 -9.52 0.44 23.69
CA THR A 617 -9.44 1.22 24.93
C THR A 617 -10.34 2.45 24.78
N PRO A 618 -10.51 3.31 25.77
CA PRO A 618 -11.25 4.58 25.62
C PRO A 618 -10.71 5.49 24.50
N GLU A 619 -9.45 5.33 24.10
CA GLU A 619 -8.78 6.24 23.14
C GLU A 619 -8.47 5.61 21.77
N LEU A 620 -8.30 4.30 21.72
CA LEU A 620 -7.80 3.61 20.52
C LEU A 620 -8.58 2.34 20.24
N VAL A 621 -9.06 2.20 19.01
CA VAL A 621 -9.64 0.96 18.48
C VAL A 621 -8.65 0.33 17.53
N ALA A 622 -8.32 -0.94 17.71
CA ALA A 622 -7.48 -1.69 16.78
C ALA A 622 -8.16 -3.00 16.39
N GLY A 623 -8.28 -3.23 15.10
CA GLY A 623 -8.85 -4.45 14.56
C GLY A 623 -7.85 -5.17 13.66
N ILE A 624 -7.78 -6.49 13.81
CA ILE A 624 -6.89 -7.36 13.04
C ILE A 624 -7.71 -8.47 12.40
N TRP A 625 -7.44 -8.71 11.13
CA TRP A 625 -7.93 -9.85 10.37
C TRP A 625 -6.76 -10.70 9.88
N VAL A 626 -6.93 -12.01 9.89
CA VAL A 626 -6.00 -13.00 9.32
C VAL A 626 -6.80 -14.01 8.50
N GLY A 627 -6.31 -14.34 7.31
CA GLY A 627 -6.94 -15.30 6.40
C GLY A 627 -6.21 -15.39 5.06
N TYR A 628 -6.77 -16.15 4.13
CA TYR A 628 -6.26 -16.25 2.75
C TYR A 628 -7.13 -15.42 1.79
N ASP A 629 -6.55 -14.97 0.69
CA ASP A 629 -7.30 -14.26 -0.36
C ASP A 629 -8.39 -15.15 -0.97
N ILE A 630 -8.05 -16.36 -1.30
CA ILE A 630 -9.02 -17.41 -1.66
C ILE A 630 -9.36 -18.17 -0.39
N GLN A 631 -10.64 -18.19 -0.01
CA GLN A 631 -11.09 -18.80 1.25
C GLN A 631 -10.62 -20.24 1.37
N GLN A 632 -9.84 -20.49 2.41
CA GLN A 632 -9.36 -21.81 2.85
C GLN A 632 -9.03 -21.75 4.33
N ARG A 633 -9.08 -22.88 5.00
CA ARG A 633 -8.80 -22.98 6.45
C ARG A 633 -7.41 -22.44 6.78
N ILE A 634 -7.30 -21.61 7.81
CA ILE A 634 -6.01 -21.13 8.32
C ILE A 634 -5.24 -22.28 8.98
N LEU A 635 -5.90 -23.01 9.87
CA LEU A 635 -5.42 -24.22 10.54
C LEU A 635 -6.50 -25.30 10.50
N GLU A 636 -6.13 -26.55 10.72
CA GLU A 636 -7.08 -27.69 10.77
C GLU A 636 -8.08 -27.57 11.92
N HIS A 637 -7.59 -27.12 13.09
CA HIS A 637 -8.38 -27.00 14.32
C HIS A 637 -7.95 -25.78 15.14
N ASN A 638 -8.86 -25.23 15.94
CA ASN A 638 -8.59 -24.18 16.91
C ASN A 638 -7.93 -22.92 16.34
N ALA A 639 -8.30 -22.51 15.13
CA ALA A 639 -7.84 -21.24 14.53
C ALA A 639 -8.68 -20.04 14.98
N GLY A 640 -9.24 -20.07 16.17
CA GLY A 640 -10.06 -18.97 16.71
C GLY A 640 -9.29 -17.67 16.88
N GLY A 641 -9.97 -16.54 16.62
CA GLY A 641 -9.37 -15.20 16.67
C GLY A 641 -8.71 -14.88 18.02
N GLY A 642 -9.26 -15.37 19.13
CA GLY A 642 -8.66 -15.21 20.45
C GLY A 642 -7.32 -15.91 20.62
N ARG A 643 -7.07 -16.98 19.85
CA ARG A 643 -5.82 -17.75 19.93
C ARG A 643 -4.76 -17.27 18.93
N ILE A 644 -5.15 -17.00 17.69
CA ILE A 644 -4.20 -16.74 16.61
C ILE A 644 -4.17 -15.28 16.14
N VAL A 645 -5.06 -14.40 16.64
CA VAL A 645 -5.09 -12.98 16.27
C VAL A 645 -4.89 -12.06 17.47
N ALA A 646 -5.57 -12.31 18.58
CA ALA A 646 -5.47 -11.49 19.79
C ALA A 646 -4.04 -11.32 20.33
N PRO A 647 -3.08 -12.27 20.18
CA PRO A 647 -1.69 -12.04 20.56
C PRO A 647 -1.03 -10.87 19.80
N ALA A 648 -1.31 -10.72 18.49
CA ALA A 648 -0.80 -9.58 17.71
C ALA A 648 -1.38 -8.26 18.20
N TRP A 649 -2.67 -8.22 18.50
CA TRP A 649 -3.32 -7.06 19.09
C TRP A 649 -2.67 -6.68 20.43
N THR A 650 -2.45 -7.66 21.29
CA THR A 650 -1.81 -7.45 22.60
C THR A 650 -0.38 -6.91 22.46
N ALA A 651 0.40 -7.46 21.54
CA ALA A 651 1.76 -6.98 21.26
C ALA A 651 1.75 -5.53 20.74
N PHE A 652 0.86 -5.23 19.79
CA PHE A 652 0.69 -3.87 19.26
C PHE A 652 0.28 -2.88 20.36
N MET A 653 -0.79 -3.18 21.11
CA MET A 653 -1.30 -2.25 22.12
C MET A 653 -0.33 -2.06 23.30
N ARG A 654 0.45 -3.08 23.64
CA ARG A 654 1.51 -2.96 24.64
C ARG A 654 2.58 -1.99 24.16
N ASP A 655 3.08 -2.16 22.93
CA ASP A 655 4.10 -1.26 22.36
C ASP A 655 3.60 0.21 22.30
N VAL A 656 2.31 0.41 22.02
CA VAL A 656 1.67 1.73 22.04
C VAL A 656 1.65 2.32 23.46
N TYR A 657 1.17 1.56 24.46
CA TYR A 657 0.99 2.10 25.83
C TYR A 657 2.26 2.03 26.69
N ASP A 658 3.29 1.35 26.27
CA ASP A 658 4.62 1.48 26.87
C ASP A 658 5.25 2.87 26.57
N ARG A 659 4.77 3.56 25.53
CA ARG A 659 5.28 4.88 25.09
C ARG A 659 4.30 6.02 25.35
N ARG A 660 3.10 5.74 25.84
CA ARG A 660 2.03 6.71 26.05
C ARG A 660 1.38 6.53 27.41
N PRO A 661 0.80 7.60 28.00
CA PRO A 661 -0.04 7.48 29.16
C PRO A 661 -1.17 6.48 28.90
N GLN A 662 -1.49 5.68 29.90
CA GLN A 662 -2.65 4.80 29.85
C GLN A 662 -3.93 5.63 30.07
N PRO A 663 -4.99 5.39 29.29
CA PRO A 663 -6.26 6.06 29.50
C PRO A 663 -6.90 5.59 30.82
N PRO A 664 -7.71 6.43 31.47
CA PRO A 664 -8.58 5.99 32.56
C PRO A 664 -9.60 4.94 32.04
N ASP A 665 -10.18 4.17 32.93
CA ASP A 665 -11.31 3.31 32.58
C ASP A 665 -12.53 4.14 32.18
N TRP A 666 -13.47 3.56 31.44
CA TRP A 666 -14.73 4.21 31.09
C TRP A 666 -15.49 4.63 32.34
N GLU A 667 -15.82 5.90 32.43
CA GLU A 667 -16.63 6.44 33.51
C GLU A 667 -18.07 5.88 33.40
N ARG A 668 -18.54 5.31 34.51
CA ARG A 668 -19.89 4.76 34.54
C ARG A 668 -20.92 5.88 34.67
N PRO A 669 -21.96 5.92 33.84
CA PRO A 669 -23.09 6.84 34.04
C PRO A 669 -23.77 6.66 35.38
N ASP A 670 -24.02 7.75 36.09
CA ASP A 670 -24.64 7.75 37.43
C ASP A 670 -26.10 7.27 37.42
N SER A 671 -26.76 7.35 36.27
CA SER A 671 -28.14 6.87 36.09
C SER A 671 -28.30 5.37 36.13
N LEU A 672 -27.22 4.59 35.93
CA LEU A 672 -27.27 3.14 35.97
C LEU A 672 -27.53 2.61 37.40
N ILE A 673 -28.43 1.64 37.51
CA ILE A 673 -28.84 1.02 38.75
C ILE A 673 -28.06 -0.26 38.98
N THR A 674 -27.56 -0.49 40.20
CA THR A 674 -26.92 -1.74 40.55
C THR A 674 -27.87 -2.64 41.39
N ARG A 675 -27.84 -3.94 41.09
CA ARG A 675 -28.56 -4.96 41.84
C ARG A 675 -27.69 -6.20 42.04
N GLU A 676 -27.88 -6.89 43.18
CA GLU A 676 -27.32 -8.21 43.37
C GLU A 676 -28.30 -9.24 42.81
N VAL A 677 -27.84 -10.04 41.86
CA VAL A 677 -28.66 -11.03 41.15
C VAL A 677 -28.15 -12.44 41.37
N ASP A 678 -29.04 -13.38 41.26
CA ASP A 678 -28.69 -14.77 41.11
C ASP A 678 -28.34 -15.05 39.64
N TRP A 679 -27.06 -15.28 39.39
CA TRP A 679 -26.52 -15.46 38.05
C TRP A 679 -27.11 -16.65 37.29
N SER A 680 -27.54 -17.69 38.04
CA SER A 680 -28.09 -18.92 37.43
C SER A 680 -29.47 -18.73 36.80
N ASN A 681 -30.19 -17.66 37.19
CA ASN A 681 -31.59 -17.48 36.79
C ASN A 681 -31.98 -16.01 36.50
N GLY A 682 -31.08 -15.05 36.73
CA GLY A 682 -31.28 -13.61 36.42
C GLY A 682 -32.19 -12.86 37.41
N TYR A 683 -32.74 -13.46 38.45
CA TYR A 683 -33.57 -12.81 39.45
C TYR A 683 -32.74 -12.13 40.55
N LEU A 684 -33.39 -11.27 41.37
CA LEU A 684 -32.73 -10.68 42.55
C LEU A 684 -32.22 -11.77 43.48
N ALA A 685 -30.95 -11.69 43.85
CA ALA A 685 -30.40 -12.62 44.82
C ALA A 685 -31.06 -12.46 46.21
N THR A 686 -31.22 -13.55 46.89
CA THR A 686 -31.69 -13.62 48.28
C THR A 686 -30.55 -14.11 49.19
N VAL A 687 -30.76 -14.04 50.52
CA VAL A 687 -29.82 -14.60 51.49
C VAL A 687 -29.66 -16.12 51.37
N PHE A 688 -30.58 -16.76 50.68
CA PHE A 688 -30.59 -18.20 50.45
C PHE A 688 -29.86 -18.63 49.18
N CYS A 689 -29.52 -17.66 48.27
CA CYS A 689 -28.73 -17.96 47.09
C CYS A 689 -27.29 -18.30 47.50
N PRO A 690 -26.68 -19.37 46.97
CA PRO A 690 -25.27 -19.68 47.17
C PRO A 690 -24.37 -18.49 46.76
N GLN A 691 -23.25 -18.34 47.45
CA GLN A 691 -22.39 -17.20 47.29
C GLN A 691 -21.71 -17.14 45.89
N ASP A 692 -21.47 -18.30 45.30
CA ASP A 692 -20.88 -18.48 43.97
C ASP A 692 -21.81 -18.09 42.82
N VAL A 693 -23.12 -18.04 43.05
CA VAL A 693 -24.09 -17.56 42.03
C VAL A 693 -24.57 -16.13 42.27
N ARG A 694 -24.13 -15.46 43.36
CA ARG A 694 -24.50 -14.08 43.65
C ARG A 694 -23.53 -13.13 43.00
N HIS A 695 -24.06 -12.27 42.11
CA HIS A 695 -23.29 -11.28 41.36
C HIS A 695 -23.94 -9.90 41.43
N TRP A 696 -23.12 -8.85 41.55
CA TRP A 696 -23.55 -7.47 41.35
C TRP A 696 -23.46 -7.14 39.87
N ASP A 697 -24.60 -6.67 39.31
CA ASP A 697 -24.63 -6.23 37.90
C ASP A 697 -25.34 -4.87 37.76
N TRP A 698 -25.20 -4.26 36.61
CA TRP A 698 -25.68 -2.94 36.28
C TRP A 698 -26.84 -3.00 35.30
N PHE A 699 -27.81 -2.09 35.45
CA PHE A 699 -29.03 -2.07 34.67
C PHE A 699 -29.38 -0.65 34.24
N TYR A 700 -29.93 -0.53 33.05
CA TYR A 700 -30.64 0.66 32.64
C TYR A 700 -31.91 0.79 33.51
N PRO A 701 -32.30 2.02 33.97
CA PRO A 701 -33.46 2.20 34.81
C PRO A 701 -34.73 1.58 34.22
N GLY A 702 -35.39 0.70 34.95
CA GLY A 702 -36.59 -0.01 34.49
C GLY A 702 -36.34 -1.35 33.83
N THR A 703 -35.07 -1.77 33.64
CA THR A 703 -34.74 -3.10 33.14
C THR A 703 -34.21 -4.04 34.23
N GLU A 704 -33.98 -3.52 35.44
CA GLU A 704 -33.52 -4.33 36.54
C GLU A 704 -34.55 -5.37 36.96
N PRO A 705 -34.14 -6.59 37.38
CA PRO A 705 -35.05 -7.59 37.90
C PRO A 705 -35.76 -7.07 39.16
N THR A 706 -37.08 -7.31 39.25
CA THR A 706 -37.92 -6.91 40.38
C THR A 706 -38.37 -8.07 41.24
N GLN A 707 -38.23 -9.30 40.75
CA GLN A 707 -38.63 -10.51 41.42
C GLN A 707 -37.42 -11.15 42.12
N SER A 708 -37.58 -11.63 43.32
CA SER A 708 -36.57 -12.39 44.04
C SER A 708 -36.42 -13.81 43.49
N CYS A 709 -35.21 -14.37 43.61
CA CYS A 709 -34.89 -15.71 43.15
C CYS A 709 -35.91 -16.75 43.68
N PRO A 710 -36.64 -17.43 42.79
CA PRO A 710 -37.63 -18.43 43.18
C PRO A 710 -37.01 -19.80 43.44
N VAL A 711 -35.75 -20.02 43.04
CA VAL A 711 -35.08 -21.31 43.09
C VAL A 711 -34.45 -21.54 44.45
N HIS A 712 -33.74 -20.55 44.97
CA HIS A 712 -33.06 -20.67 46.28
C HIS A 712 -33.92 -20.04 47.35
N THR A 713 -34.60 -20.89 48.15
CA THR A 713 -35.56 -20.49 49.21
C THR A 713 -35.18 -21.05 50.57
N ALA A 714 -35.84 -20.58 51.66
CA ALA A 714 -35.65 -21.09 53.01
C ALA A 714 -35.94 -22.61 53.18
N PHE A 715 -36.67 -23.18 52.21
CA PHE A 715 -37.05 -24.63 52.23
C PHE A 715 -36.15 -25.48 51.29
N GLY A 716 -35.03 -24.95 50.80
CA GLY A 716 -34.14 -25.64 49.89
C GLY A 716 -34.34 -25.18 48.45
N ILE A 717 -33.85 -25.98 47.49
CA ILE A 717 -33.98 -25.67 46.05
C ILE A 717 -35.44 -25.84 45.65
N GLY A 718 -36.12 -24.72 45.32
CA GLY A 718 -37.45 -24.74 44.73
C GLY A 718 -37.44 -25.32 43.32
N VAL A 719 -38.54 -25.91 42.89
CA VAL A 719 -38.68 -26.34 41.49
C VAL A 719 -38.75 -25.08 40.63
N SER A 720 -37.87 -24.98 39.63
CA SER A 720 -37.94 -23.92 38.62
C SER A 720 -39.31 -23.99 37.91
N PRO A 721 -40.04 -22.88 37.72
CA PRO A 721 -41.29 -22.85 36.99
C PRO A 721 -41.18 -23.32 35.55
#